data_58207db44788584cc76a4d5c3aff692e
#
_entry.id   58207db44788584cc76a4d5c3aff692e
#
_cell.length_a   1.000
_cell.length_b   1.000
_cell.length_c   1.000
_cell.angle_alpha   90.00
_cell.angle_beta   90.00
_cell.angle_gamma   90.00
#
_symmetry.space_group_name_H-M   'P 1'
#
loop_
_entity.id
_entity.type
_entity.pdbx_description
1 polymer ?
#
loop_
_entity_poly.entity_id
_entity_poly.type
_entity_poly.pdbx_seq_one_letter_code
_entity_poly.pdbx_strand_id
1 'polypeptide(L)'
;MTLIAGLVAAGVFVGWIIGHYATPGHTKTVTVAAGRTAVEQTSAIAPAPAFSLDDLAALPTENWLTNGGSLANERYSPLDQIDTGNVSKLKGVWMTHLGGSAIAAKYSAESQPLVYDGVIYVPTGEDDVFAVSADTGKVIWTYKGRLDQTISVVCCGWESRGVALGEGLVFLGRLDGKLVALDQKTGKEVWTTTVEPWQKGYSITAAPLYVDGMVITGVSGGEFGIRGRVTAYDAKTGKLKWRFYTTAPGTWGGKAYLTGGAPVWQTPSVDPKLGMLYFTTGNANPDNDGSKRPGKNLYAASFVALDVHTGKLEWYYQMVHHDIWDYDAPSPTVLFDVKMNGKLVHGIGEASKTGWLYLLDRTNGKPLFPTPEKPVPQDANQKTYPTQPFPSYAPFVPHTLSDPQYNALVKQVKSALKAKFTKVIRAKDIYTPYWHTPVAFTPGPQGGTNWQPSSYNPNTHMFYVCAQSGPTANTADTAEPAKQKPGGAHPTTIGSTLTIAGGFGSNVGTFTAIDATTGKIAWQKRWPESCYAGSTTTKGNLVFIGRSDGRLQAYDARNGTLLWSWQTGAGANDAPTIFERNGKEYVVFYAGGSALAASPHGDHLWLLGLDGTMKPAAAPGAGHGVGHAGEANPKSGSKQNGAGNASKDKEIFASNCAVCHGALGTGGNGGPDLTSIPSAKNLQVVVGQVTNGGGGMPPFKGTLSDQQISDVATYVVSDITHGSTK
;
A
#
# COMPACT_ATOMS: atom_id res chain seq x y z
N MET A 1 -0.47 60.92 31.83
CA MET A 1 -0.37 61.98 30.80
C MET A 1 -0.01 61.30 29.51
N THR A 2 -0.67 61.25 28.41
CA THR A 2 -1.92 61.82 27.92
C THR A 2 -2.32 60.95 26.71
N LEU A 3 -3.59 60.59 26.59
CA LEU A 3 -4.22 59.98 25.43
C LEU A 3 -3.98 60.82 24.15
N ILE A 4 -3.99 60.15 22.98
CA ILE A 4 -4.78 60.61 21.81
C ILE A 4 -5.14 59.40 20.95
N ALA A 5 -6.44 59.22 20.71
CA ALA A 5 -7.05 58.30 19.76
C ALA A 5 -7.10 58.95 18.36
N GLY A 6 -7.00 58.16 17.30
CA GLY A 6 -7.19 58.59 15.93
C GLY A 6 -8.00 57.57 15.11
N LEU A 7 -9.28 57.86 14.93
CA LEU A 7 -10.16 57.24 13.93
C LEU A 7 -9.71 57.67 12.52
N VAL A 8 -9.72 56.73 11.55
CA VAL A 8 -9.73 57.05 10.14
C VAL A 8 -10.90 56.31 9.48
N ALA A 9 -11.77 57.13 8.90
CA ALA A 9 -12.98 56.73 8.18
C ALA A 9 -12.68 56.21 6.77
N ALA A 10 -13.50 55.29 6.31
CA ALA A 10 -13.52 54.78 4.95
C ALA A 10 -14.16 55.80 4.00
N GLY A 11 -13.50 56.11 2.89
CA GLY A 11 -14.05 56.89 1.79
C GLY A 11 -14.39 56.00 0.58
N VAL A 12 -15.65 56.03 0.19
CA VAL A 12 -16.16 55.41 -1.05
C VAL A 12 -16.04 56.46 -2.17
N PHE A 13 -15.37 56.11 -3.28
CA PHE A 13 -15.41 56.91 -4.51
C PHE A 13 -16.30 56.20 -5.53
N VAL A 14 -17.42 56.86 -5.89
CA VAL A 14 -18.28 56.53 -7.04
C VAL A 14 -17.93 57.51 -8.17
N GLY A 15 -17.44 56.99 -9.29
CA GLY A 15 -17.22 57.77 -10.50
C GLY A 15 -18.35 57.56 -11.50
N TRP A 16 -19.05 58.63 -11.81
CA TRP A 16 -20.07 58.74 -12.87
C TRP A 16 -19.42 59.16 -14.19
N ILE A 17 -19.73 58.49 -15.29
CA ILE A 17 -19.56 58.98 -16.64
C ILE A 17 -20.93 58.91 -17.33
N ILE A 18 -21.46 60.11 -17.68
CA ILE A 18 -22.69 60.28 -18.45
C ILE A 18 -22.29 60.48 -19.91
N GLY A 19 -22.90 59.72 -20.81
CA GLY A 19 -22.91 59.99 -22.26
C GLY A 19 -24.32 59.87 -22.81
N HIS A 20 -24.91 60.97 -23.20
CA HIS A 20 -26.22 61.04 -23.83
C HIS A 20 -26.18 60.65 -25.30
N TYR A 21 -27.08 59.79 -25.73
CA TYR A 21 -27.76 59.83 -27.01
C TYR A 21 -29.21 59.41 -26.88
N ALA A 22 -30.17 60.21 -27.23
CA ALA A 22 -31.60 59.98 -27.15
C ALA A 22 -32.17 59.51 -28.49
N THR A 23 -33.04 58.51 -28.48
CA THR A 23 -34.21 58.42 -29.39
C THR A 23 -35.27 57.50 -28.70
N PRO A 24 -36.60 57.79 -28.92
CA PRO A 24 -37.64 57.28 -28.02
C PRO A 24 -38.32 56.00 -28.51
N GLY A 25 -38.77 55.21 -27.62
CA GLY A 25 -39.71 54.12 -27.91
C GLY A 25 -39.76 52.97 -26.88
N HIS A 26 -40.85 52.96 -26.14
CA HIS A 26 -41.44 51.83 -25.40
C HIS A 26 -40.72 51.27 -24.15
N THR A 27 -41.14 51.77 -23.00
CA THR A 27 -40.82 51.24 -21.68
C THR A 27 -41.53 49.88 -21.44
N LYS A 28 -40.78 48.81 -21.36
CA LYS A 28 -41.20 47.59 -20.67
C LYS A 28 -40.37 47.49 -19.38
N THR A 29 -41.04 47.65 -18.26
CA THR A 29 -40.45 47.44 -16.94
C THR A 29 -40.21 45.94 -16.74
N VAL A 30 -38.96 45.50 -16.77
CA VAL A 30 -38.55 44.17 -16.36
C VAL A 30 -38.05 44.27 -14.92
N THR A 31 -38.85 43.75 -14.01
CA THR A 31 -38.42 43.58 -12.60
C THR A 31 -37.39 42.48 -12.55
N VAL A 32 -36.11 42.85 -12.44
CA VAL A 32 -35.04 41.88 -12.17
C VAL A 32 -35.09 41.59 -10.69
N ALA A 33 -35.52 40.37 -10.33
CA ALA A 33 -35.39 39.87 -9.00
C ALA A 33 -33.91 39.85 -8.62
N ALA A 34 -33.56 40.50 -7.51
CA ALA A 34 -32.20 40.44 -6.93
C ALA A 34 -31.84 38.99 -6.62
N GLY A 35 -31.01 38.40 -7.48
CA GLY A 35 -30.42 37.10 -7.22
C GLY A 35 -29.57 37.19 -5.96
N ARG A 36 -29.95 36.46 -4.95
CA ARG A 36 -29.07 36.14 -3.83
C ARG A 36 -27.83 35.45 -4.43
N THR A 37 -26.70 36.14 -4.45
CA THR A 37 -25.40 35.49 -4.58
C THR A 37 -25.27 34.54 -3.41
N ALA A 38 -25.38 33.23 -3.67
CA ALA A 38 -24.97 32.23 -2.73
C ALA A 38 -23.47 32.46 -2.49
N VAL A 39 -23.13 33.00 -1.33
CA VAL A 39 -21.76 32.95 -0.81
C VAL A 39 -21.50 31.46 -0.62
N GLU A 40 -20.67 30.87 -1.46
CA GLU A 40 -20.14 29.53 -1.23
C GLU A 40 -19.41 29.58 0.13
N GLN A 41 -20.08 29.12 1.18
CA GLN A 41 -19.44 28.85 2.46
C GLN A 41 -18.46 27.69 2.19
N THR A 42 -17.20 28.00 1.93
CA THR A 42 -16.14 27.06 2.17
C THR A 42 -16.17 26.75 3.66
N SER A 43 -16.71 25.60 4.04
CA SER A 43 -16.70 25.16 5.42
C SER A 43 -15.25 25.16 5.89
N ALA A 44 -14.93 25.99 6.89
CA ALA A 44 -13.60 26.05 7.45
C ALA A 44 -13.29 24.69 8.08
N ILE A 45 -12.19 24.03 7.69
CA ILE A 45 -11.76 22.77 8.28
C ILE A 45 -11.56 22.98 9.79
N ALA A 46 -12.24 22.21 10.63
CA ALA A 46 -12.01 22.19 12.05
C ALA A 46 -10.65 21.49 12.34
N PRO A 47 -9.77 22.12 13.13
CA PRO A 47 -8.49 21.49 13.45
C PRO A 47 -8.71 20.30 14.39
N ALA A 48 -8.07 19.18 14.10
CA ALA A 48 -8.03 18.03 15.00
C ALA A 48 -7.38 18.44 16.34
N PRO A 49 -7.96 18.07 17.49
CA PRO A 49 -7.37 18.36 18.78
C PRO A 49 -6.09 17.54 19.03
N ALA A 50 -5.45 17.75 20.16
CA ALA A 50 -4.55 16.77 20.73
C ALA A 50 -5.42 15.62 21.26
N PHE A 51 -5.71 14.65 20.40
CA PHE A 51 -6.55 13.51 20.77
C PHE A 51 -5.99 12.79 21.99
N SER A 52 -6.84 12.47 22.94
CA SER A 52 -6.49 11.59 24.06
C SER A 52 -6.36 10.13 23.57
N LEU A 53 -5.75 9.29 24.40
CA LEU A 53 -5.69 7.85 24.12
C LEU A 53 -7.09 7.22 24.06
N ASP A 54 -8.04 7.72 24.87
CA ASP A 54 -9.42 7.23 24.86
C ASP A 54 -10.16 7.63 23.57
N ASP A 55 -9.93 8.86 23.05
CA ASP A 55 -10.50 9.28 21.76
C ASP A 55 -10.03 8.38 20.62
N LEU A 56 -8.74 8.06 20.60
CA LEU A 56 -8.14 7.23 19.54
C LEU A 56 -8.44 5.73 19.71
N ALA A 57 -8.74 5.27 20.92
CA ALA A 57 -9.13 3.88 21.19
C ALA A 57 -10.63 3.64 20.98
N ALA A 58 -11.44 4.71 20.93
CA ALA A 58 -12.86 4.60 20.65
C ALA A 58 -13.12 4.01 19.25
N LEU A 59 -14.18 3.21 19.14
CA LEU A 59 -14.62 2.69 17.85
C LEU A 59 -15.11 3.84 16.96
N PRO A 60 -14.80 3.82 15.67
CA PRO A 60 -15.12 4.91 14.75
C PRO A 60 -16.63 4.97 14.47
N THR A 61 -17.22 6.18 14.62
CA THR A 61 -18.60 6.48 14.25
C THR A 61 -18.64 7.59 13.20
N GLU A 62 -18.74 8.86 13.61
CA GLU A 62 -18.70 10.01 12.69
C GLU A 62 -17.29 10.25 12.11
N ASN A 63 -16.26 9.83 12.86
CA ASN A 63 -14.86 10.01 12.50
C ASN A 63 -14.13 8.67 12.41
N TRP A 64 -13.14 8.61 11.52
CA TRP A 64 -12.21 7.49 11.37
C TRP A 64 -10.79 8.03 11.57
N LEU A 65 -10.31 8.05 12.83
CA LEU A 65 -9.18 8.87 13.27
C LEU A 65 -7.80 8.25 13.05
N THR A 66 -7.73 6.92 12.96
CA THR A 66 -6.47 6.18 12.77
C THR A 66 -6.55 5.29 11.53
N ASN A 67 -5.43 4.85 11.00
CA ASN A 67 -5.39 3.98 9.82
C ASN A 67 -6.24 2.70 9.97
N GLY A 68 -6.33 2.15 11.17
CA GLY A 68 -7.16 0.96 11.48
C GLY A 68 -8.52 1.25 12.08
N GLY A 69 -8.97 2.51 12.13
CA GLY A 69 -10.22 2.96 12.74
C GLY A 69 -10.07 3.32 14.22
N SER A 70 -9.34 2.52 14.98
CA SER A 70 -8.97 2.74 16.37
C SER A 70 -7.51 2.37 16.61
N LEU A 71 -6.99 2.61 17.83
CA LEU A 71 -5.66 2.16 18.24
C LEU A 71 -5.50 0.63 18.19
N ALA A 72 -6.60 -0.12 18.17
CA ALA A 72 -6.58 -1.58 18.08
C ALA A 72 -6.39 -2.10 16.64
N ASN A 73 -6.48 -1.26 15.62
CA ASN A 73 -6.41 -1.63 14.19
C ASN A 73 -7.45 -2.68 13.76
N GLU A 74 -8.59 -2.77 14.43
CA GLU A 74 -9.61 -3.80 14.17
C GLU A 74 -10.26 -3.66 12.79
N ARG A 75 -10.25 -2.46 12.20
CA ARG A 75 -11.02 -2.12 10.99
C ARG A 75 -12.48 -2.55 11.13
N TYR A 76 -13.05 -2.23 12.28
CA TYR A 76 -14.42 -2.51 12.63
C TYR A 76 -15.18 -1.21 12.88
N SER A 77 -16.33 -1.07 12.20
CA SER A 77 -17.29 0.01 12.44
C SER A 77 -18.45 -0.49 13.31
N PRO A 78 -18.81 0.21 14.41
CA PRO A 78 -19.97 -0.12 15.22
C PRO A 78 -21.29 0.31 14.58
N LEU A 79 -21.27 0.87 13.38
CA LEU A 79 -22.44 1.27 12.63
C LEU A 79 -23.15 0.06 12.02
N ASP A 80 -24.49 0.15 11.88
CA ASP A 80 -25.35 -0.92 11.39
C ASP A 80 -26.55 -0.43 10.56
N GLN A 81 -26.53 0.84 10.11
CA GLN A 81 -27.54 1.33 9.16
C GLN A 81 -27.43 0.64 7.80
N ILE A 82 -26.19 0.32 7.39
CA ILE A 82 -25.92 -0.53 6.23
C ILE A 82 -25.71 -1.95 6.78
N ASP A 83 -26.59 -2.85 6.43
CA ASP A 83 -26.61 -4.21 6.94
C ASP A 83 -26.83 -5.26 5.84
N THR A 84 -26.89 -6.52 6.23
CA THR A 84 -27.10 -7.64 5.29
C THR A 84 -28.43 -7.59 4.55
N GLY A 85 -29.45 -6.87 5.07
CA GLY A 85 -30.77 -6.75 4.46
C GLY A 85 -30.88 -5.63 3.42
N ASN A 86 -30.00 -4.64 3.47
CA ASN A 86 -30.13 -3.44 2.64
C ASN A 86 -28.89 -3.09 1.82
N VAL A 87 -27.72 -3.71 2.05
CA VAL A 87 -26.46 -3.41 1.35
C VAL A 87 -26.58 -3.52 -0.18
N SER A 88 -27.51 -4.33 -0.68
CA SER A 88 -27.81 -4.44 -2.12
C SER A 88 -28.27 -3.11 -2.75
N LYS A 89 -28.73 -2.15 -1.94
CA LYS A 89 -29.16 -0.81 -2.36
C LYS A 89 -28.03 0.22 -2.36
N LEU A 90 -26.83 -0.13 -1.85
CA LEU A 90 -25.69 0.78 -1.74
C LEU A 90 -25.23 1.24 -3.14
N LYS A 91 -25.10 2.55 -3.33
CA LYS A 91 -24.70 3.18 -4.60
C LYS A 91 -23.77 4.35 -4.37
N GLY A 92 -23.12 4.82 -5.45
CA GLY A 92 -22.29 6.02 -5.41
C GLY A 92 -23.11 7.27 -5.10
N VAL A 93 -22.66 8.04 -4.13
CA VAL A 93 -23.17 9.39 -3.82
C VAL A 93 -22.43 10.40 -4.69
N TRP A 94 -21.10 10.30 -4.67
CA TRP A 94 -20.21 11.04 -5.57
C TRP A 94 -18.93 10.23 -5.83
N MET A 95 -18.21 10.64 -6.87
CA MET A 95 -16.88 10.12 -7.20
C MET A 95 -16.00 11.30 -7.60
N THR A 96 -14.79 11.32 -7.06
CA THR A 96 -13.80 12.36 -7.32
C THR A 96 -12.55 11.74 -7.92
N HIS A 97 -12.05 12.34 -9.00
CA HIS A 97 -10.74 12.05 -9.56
C HIS A 97 -9.67 12.81 -8.77
N LEU A 98 -8.72 12.11 -8.16
CA LEU A 98 -7.61 12.73 -7.44
C LEU A 98 -6.52 13.22 -8.39
N GLY A 99 -6.43 12.66 -9.60
CA GLY A 99 -5.46 13.02 -10.62
C GLY A 99 -4.02 12.66 -10.27
N GLY A 100 -3.12 12.99 -11.15
CA GLY A 100 -1.68 12.94 -10.89
C GLY A 100 -1.11 11.53 -10.79
N SER A 101 -0.38 11.26 -9.74
CA SER A 101 0.46 10.09 -9.53
C SER A 101 -0.27 8.74 -9.45
N ALA A 102 -1.57 8.74 -9.25
CA ALA A 102 -2.33 7.50 -9.07
C ALA A 102 -2.38 6.61 -10.33
N ILE A 103 -2.12 7.15 -11.49
CA ILE A 103 -2.41 6.52 -12.78
C ILE A 103 -1.21 5.89 -13.50
N ALA A 104 0.02 6.11 -13.03
CA ALA A 104 1.19 5.48 -13.64
C ALA A 104 1.49 4.10 -13.02
N ALA A 105 2.01 3.19 -13.82
CA ALA A 105 2.21 1.78 -13.45
C ALA A 105 3.07 1.53 -12.21
N LYS A 106 3.90 2.49 -11.81
CA LYS A 106 4.74 2.39 -10.60
C LYS A 106 4.01 2.72 -9.30
N TYR A 107 2.82 3.31 -9.35
CA TYR A 107 2.08 3.73 -8.17
C TYR A 107 1.10 2.66 -7.70
N SER A 108 0.90 2.58 -6.39
CA SER A 108 -0.09 1.71 -5.76
C SER A 108 -0.98 2.52 -4.82
N ALA A 109 -2.28 2.26 -4.87
CA ALA A 109 -3.24 2.73 -3.88
C ALA A 109 -3.35 1.66 -2.78
N GLU A 110 -2.73 1.93 -1.65
CA GLU A 110 -2.70 1.04 -0.48
C GLU A 110 -3.10 1.78 0.79
N SER A 111 -3.71 2.97 0.65
CA SER A 111 -4.08 3.82 1.78
C SER A 111 -5.47 3.48 2.31
N GLN A 112 -5.68 3.73 3.60
CA GLN A 112 -7.03 3.80 4.16
C GLN A 112 -7.36 5.28 4.41
N PRO A 113 -8.40 5.84 3.76
CA PRO A 113 -8.78 7.23 3.97
C PRO A 113 -9.15 7.50 5.42
N LEU A 114 -8.65 8.58 6.02
CA LEU A 114 -9.10 9.07 7.32
C LEU A 114 -10.26 10.02 7.13
N VAL A 115 -11.17 10.06 8.11
CA VAL A 115 -12.29 10.99 8.13
C VAL A 115 -12.30 11.74 9.47
N TYR A 116 -12.31 13.06 9.39
CA TYR A 116 -12.46 13.91 10.57
C TYR A 116 -13.32 15.13 10.24
N ASP A 117 -14.39 15.33 11.00
CA ASP A 117 -15.35 16.45 10.89
C ASP A 117 -15.78 16.72 9.43
N GLY A 118 -16.16 15.66 8.70
CA GLY A 118 -16.63 15.73 7.32
C GLY A 118 -15.55 16.02 6.28
N VAL A 119 -14.27 15.89 6.62
CA VAL A 119 -13.14 15.96 5.69
C VAL A 119 -12.47 14.61 5.58
N ILE A 120 -12.26 14.16 4.35
CA ILE A 120 -11.57 12.92 4.01
C ILE A 120 -10.12 13.27 3.66
N TYR A 121 -9.15 12.59 4.31
CA TYR A 121 -7.72 12.74 4.04
C TYR A 121 -7.20 11.45 3.41
N VAL A 122 -6.63 11.54 2.22
CA VAL A 122 -6.12 10.39 1.46
C VAL A 122 -4.82 10.72 0.77
N PRO A 123 -3.74 9.95 0.98
CA PRO A 123 -2.50 10.07 0.22
C PRO A 123 -2.53 9.17 -1.02
N THR A 124 -1.68 9.49 -1.99
CA THR A 124 -1.41 8.66 -3.17
C THR A 124 -0.02 8.04 -3.11
N GLY A 125 0.29 7.16 -4.05
CA GLY A 125 1.60 6.51 -4.13
C GLY A 125 2.80 7.46 -4.38
N GLU A 126 2.57 8.72 -4.77
CA GLU A 126 3.62 9.74 -4.89
C GLU A 126 3.70 10.67 -3.67
N ASP A 127 3.09 10.28 -2.56
CA ASP A 127 2.98 11.10 -1.35
C ASP A 127 2.23 12.43 -1.55
N ASP A 128 1.39 12.53 -2.58
CA ASP A 128 0.41 13.60 -2.67
C ASP A 128 -0.70 13.37 -1.65
N VAL A 129 -1.11 14.39 -0.92
CA VAL A 129 -2.21 14.30 0.05
C VAL A 129 -3.36 15.19 -0.37
N PHE A 130 -4.55 14.63 -0.34
CA PHE A 130 -5.79 15.35 -0.66
C PHE A 130 -6.66 15.47 0.60
N ALA A 131 -7.19 16.67 0.85
CA ALA A 131 -8.33 16.88 1.74
C ALA A 131 -9.57 17.09 0.89
N VAL A 132 -10.57 16.24 1.08
CA VAL A 132 -11.79 16.20 0.26
C VAL A 132 -13.01 16.37 1.16
N SER A 133 -13.97 17.19 0.78
CA SER A 133 -15.23 17.35 1.50
C SER A 133 -16.05 16.05 1.38
N ALA A 134 -16.41 15.43 2.50
CA ALA A 134 -17.28 14.27 2.52
C ALA A 134 -18.68 14.59 1.98
N ASP A 135 -19.17 15.81 2.21
CA ASP A 135 -20.51 16.23 1.80
C ASP A 135 -20.62 16.42 0.28
N THR A 136 -19.53 16.84 -0.41
CA THR A 136 -19.60 17.25 -1.81
C THR A 136 -18.64 16.55 -2.76
N GLY A 137 -17.64 15.82 -2.23
CA GLY A 137 -16.56 15.25 -3.01
C GLY A 137 -15.55 16.27 -3.56
N LYS A 138 -15.72 17.57 -3.28
CA LYS A 138 -14.80 18.61 -3.76
C LYS A 138 -13.47 18.52 -3.01
N VAL A 139 -12.37 18.60 -3.75
CA VAL A 139 -11.02 18.76 -3.17
C VAL A 139 -10.93 20.15 -2.55
N ILE A 140 -10.61 20.21 -1.26
CA ILE A 140 -10.45 21.43 -0.48
C ILE A 140 -9.02 21.98 -0.66
N TRP A 141 -8.04 21.10 -0.49
CA TRP A 141 -6.63 21.37 -0.76
C TRP A 141 -5.88 20.11 -1.19
N THR A 142 -4.76 20.31 -1.84
CA THR A 142 -3.82 19.27 -2.24
C THR A 142 -2.41 19.65 -1.81
N TYR A 143 -1.74 18.76 -1.10
CA TYR A 143 -0.29 18.77 -0.93
C TYR A 143 0.34 17.92 -2.03
N LYS A 144 1.38 18.44 -2.68
CA LYS A 144 2.15 17.72 -3.70
C LYS A 144 3.47 17.22 -3.12
N GLY A 145 3.67 15.90 -3.08
CA GLY A 145 4.88 15.26 -2.57
C GLY A 145 6.14 15.67 -3.33
N ARG A 146 6.05 15.85 -4.65
CA ARG A 146 7.17 16.25 -5.54
C ARG A 146 8.42 15.42 -5.29
N LEU A 147 8.22 14.11 -5.25
CA LEU A 147 9.31 13.17 -5.01
C LEU A 147 10.32 13.18 -6.16
N ASP A 148 11.59 12.95 -5.84
CA ASP A 148 12.62 12.70 -6.82
C ASP A 148 12.27 11.41 -7.60
N GLN A 149 12.05 11.54 -8.91
CA GLN A 149 11.63 10.43 -9.77
C GLN A 149 12.70 9.33 -9.91
N THR A 150 13.91 9.57 -9.42
CA THR A 150 15.02 8.60 -9.38
C THR A 150 15.01 7.71 -8.13
N ILE A 151 14.06 7.91 -7.19
CA ILE A 151 13.92 7.04 -6.02
C ILE A 151 13.65 5.60 -6.50
N SER A 152 14.53 4.67 -6.10
CA SER A 152 14.52 3.26 -6.48
C SER A 152 14.66 2.31 -5.28
N VAL A 153 14.47 2.82 -4.06
CA VAL A 153 14.57 2.07 -2.80
C VAL A 153 13.20 1.70 -2.21
N VAL A 154 12.19 1.62 -3.07
CA VAL A 154 10.87 1.10 -2.75
C VAL A 154 10.66 -0.15 -3.60
N CYS A 155 10.65 -1.32 -2.99
CA CYS A 155 10.76 -2.60 -3.71
C CYS A 155 9.58 -2.89 -4.65
N CYS A 156 8.38 -2.48 -4.27
CA CYS A 156 7.14 -3.10 -4.71
C CYS A 156 6.19 -2.10 -5.39
N GLY A 157 6.71 -1.01 -5.88
CA GLY A 157 5.98 0.15 -6.37
C GLY A 157 5.96 1.29 -5.35
N TRP A 158 5.54 2.44 -5.80
CA TRP A 158 5.43 3.60 -4.92
C TRP A 158 4.06 3.59 -4.24
N GLU A 159 4.07 3.48 -2.92
CA GLU A 159 2.86 3.40 -2.10
C GLU A 159 2.96 4.27 -0.86
N SER A 160 1.81 4.78 -0.40
CA SER A 160 1.62 5.37 0.92
C SER A 160 0.38 4.73 1.54
N ARG A 161 0.48 4.22 2.78
CA ARG A 161 -0.61 3.49 3.43
C ARG A 161 -1.52 4.38 4.25
N GLY A 162 -1.26 5.69 4.29
CA GLY A 162 -2.14 6.64 4.95
C GLY A 162 -1.40 7.78 5.63
N VAL A 163 -2.17 8.62 6.29
CA VAL A 163 -1.72 9.74 7.10
C VAL A 163 -2.17 9.55 8.55
N ALA A 164 -1.69 10.40 9.46
CA ALA A 164 -2.22 10.52 10.82
C ALA A 164 -2.70 11.95 11.07
N LEU A 165 -3.61 12.12 12.02
CA LEU A 165 -4.18 13.42 12.42
C LEU A 165 -3.94 13.68 13.91
N GLY A 166 -3.72 14.93 14.27
CA GLY A 166 -3.65 15.40 15.63
C GLY A 166 -3.09 16.82 15.72
N GLU A 167 -3.49 17.57 16.71
CA GLU A 167 -2.97 18.92 17.01
C GLU A 167 -3.10 19.94 15.85
N GLY A 168 -4.13 19.80 15.02
CA GLY A 168 -4.33 20.61 13.82
C GLY A 168 -3.39 20.30 12.68
N LEU A 169 -2.73 19.14 12.71
CA LEU A 169 -1.74 18.70 11.74
C LEU A 169 -2.15 17.38 11.06
N VAL A 170 -1.68 17.21 9.82
CA VAL A 170 -1.71 15.95 9.08
C VAL A 170 -0.27 15.47 8.94
N PHE A 171 0.01 14.25 9.39
CA PHE A 171 1.36 13.67 9.36
C PHE A 171 1.47 12.64 8.25
N LEU A 172 2.53 12.77 7.45
CA LEU A 172 2.81 11.91 6.30
C LEU A 172 4.23 11.34 6.39
N GLY A 173 4.37 10.02 6.29
CA GLY A 173 5.64 9.38 5.99
C GLY A 173 5.87 9.40 4.48
N ARG A 174 7.12 9.69 4.04
CA ARG A 174 7.43 9.87 2.63
C ARG A 174 8.44 8.85 2.12
N LEU A 175 8.35 8.55 0.82
CA LEU A 175 9.25 7.61 0.14
C LEU A 175 10.69 8.14 0.05
N ASP A 176 10.90 9.45 0.20
CA ASP A 176 12.25 10.05 0.26
C ASP A 176 12.89 10.00 1.65
N GLY A 177 12.29 9.24 2.60
CA GLY A 177 12.80 9.02 3.95
C GLY A 177 12.55 10.19 4.90
N LYS A 178 11.54 11.00 4.65
CA LYS A 178 11.13 12.13 5.50
C LYS A 178 9.80 11.87 6.19
N LEU A 179 9.63 12.46 7.35
CA LEU A 179 8.36 12.61 8.05
C LEU A 179 7.97 14.08 7.98
N VAL A 180 6.75 14.37 7.51
CA VAL A 180 6.26 15.73 7.26
C VAL A 180 4.98 15.96 8.06
N ALA A 181 4.85 17.15 8.65
CA ALA A 181 3.59 17.64 9.20
C ALA A 181 3.06 18.78 8.33
N LEU A 182 1.80 18.65 7.93
CA LEU A 182 1.07 19.63 7.16
C LEU A 182 0.05 20.34 8.06
N ASP A 183 -0.13 21.63 7.90
CA ASP A 183 -1.25 22.35 8.50
C ASP A 183 -2.57 21.78 7.95
N GLN A 184 -3.42 21.31 8.82
CA GLN A 184 -4.64 20.59 8.47
C GLN A 184 -5.62 21.44 7.65
N LYS A 185 -5.64 22.76 7.85
CA LYS A 185 -6.56 23.67 7.15
C LYS A 185 -6.11 23.99 5.73
N THR A 186 -4.80 24.02 5.50
CA THR A 186 -4.23 24.59 4.27
C THR A 186 -3.40 23.60 3.45
N GLY A 187 -3.02 22.45 4.02
CA GLY A 187 -2.10 21.49 3.40
C GLY A 187 -0.65 21.99 3.27
N LYS A 188 -0.29 23.10 3.91
CA LYS A 188 1.08 23.65 3.88
C LYS A 188 1.98 22.91 4.88
N GLU A 189 3.24 22.69 4.50
CA GLU A 189 4.23 22.13 5.41
C GLU A 189 4.46 23.05 6.63
N VAL A 190 4.38 22.47 7.83
CA VAL A 190 4.71 23.11 9.10
C VAL A 190 6.12 22.76 9.53
N TRP A 191 6.45 21.46 9.47
CA TRP A 191 7.80 20.97 9.71
C TRP A 191 8.08 19.70 8.88
N THR A 192 9.37 19.47 8.63
CA THR A 192 9.87 18.27 7.96
C THR A 192 11.09 17.74 8.71
N THR A 193 11.08 16.45 9.05
CA THR A 193 12.22 15.75 9.66
C THR A 193 12.75 14.70 8.70
N THR A 194 14.04 14.76 8.38
CA THR A 194 14.72 13.67 7.65
C THR A 194 14.98 12.53 8.63
N VAL A 195 14.24 11.44 8.44
CA VAL A 195 14.42 10.21 9.23
C VAL A 195 15.70 9.50 8.81
N GLU A 196 15.88 9.29 7.50
CA GLU A 196 17.13 8.94 6.82
C GLU A 196 17.02 9.29 5.33
N PRO A 197 18.13 9.64 4.66
CA PRO A 197 18.12 9.84 3.23
C PRO A 197 17.78 8.55 2.46
N TRP A 198 16.91 8.63 1.46
CA TRP A 198 16.51 7.49 0.65
C TRP A 198 17.70 6.81 -0.08
N GLN A 199 18.75 7.56 -0.40
CA GLN A 199 19.98 7.03 -1.01
C GLN A 199 20.67 5.96 -0.15
N LYS A 200 20.36 5.91 1.15
CA LYS A 200 20.84 4.86 2.07
C LYS A 200 19.91 3.64 2.15
N GLY A 201 18.92 3.54 1.29
CA GLY A 201 17.99 2.42 1.25
C GLY A 201 16.70 2.62 2.05
N TYR A 202 16.48 3.78 2.67
CA TYR A 202 15.32 4.02 3.54
C TYR A 202 14.17 4.70 2.82
N SER A 203 12.96 4.24 3.10
CA SER A 203 11.71 4.90 2.76
C SER A 203 10.72 4.77 3.90
N ILE A 204 9.59 5.49 3.84
CA ILE A 204 8.49 5.34 4.80
C ILE A 204 7.22 5.12 4.00
N THR A 205 6.68 3.90 4.06
CA THR A 205 5.46 3.50 3.35
C THR A 205 4.27 3.29 4.30
N ALA A 206 4.52 3.19 5.61
CA ALA A 206 3.48 3.08 6.62
C ALA A 206 2.72 4.39 6.81
N ALA A 207 1.44 4.32 7.15
CA ALA A 207 0.76 5.44 7.78
C ALA A 207 1.42 5.69 9.15
N PRO A 208 1.84 6.93 9.48
CA PRO A 208 2.28 7.25 10.82
C PRO A 208 1.15 7.05 11.83
N LEU A 209 1.50 6.89 13.11
CA LEU A 209 0.53 6.82 14.20
C LEU A 209 0.71 8.04 15.12
N TYR A 210 -0.35 8.84 15.27
CA TYR A 210 -0.40 9.87 16.31
C TYR A 210 -0.86 9.23 17.61
N VAL A 211 -0.13 9.47 18.69
CA VAL A 211 -0.48 9.03 20.04
C VAL A 211 0.19 9.92 21.09
N ASP A 212 -0.62 10.49 22.00
CA ASP A 212 -0.16 11.26 23.16
C ASP A 212 0.93 12.31 22.83
N GLY A 213 0.64 13.19 21.85
CA GLY A 213 1.57 14.23 21.39
C GLY A 213 2.83 13.73 20.67
N MET A 214 2.84 12.46 20.28
CA MET A 214 3.91 11.85 19.49
C MET A 214 3.39 11.41 18.12
N VAL A 215 4.28 11.42 17.14
CA VAL A 215 4.10 10.74 15.86
C VAL A 215 5.10 9.61 15.77
N ILE A 216 4.58 8.39 15.64
CA ILE A 216 5.38 7.17 15.62
C ILE A 216 5.39 6.62 14.19
N THR A 217 6.56 6.28 13.67
CA THR A 217 6.71 5.63 12.37
C THR A 217 7.87 4.64 12.37
N GLY A 218 7.74 3.61 11.57
CA GLY A 218 8.85 2.73 11.21
C GLY A 218 9.55 3.20 9.93
N VAL A 219 10.39 2.33 9.37
CA VAL A 219 11.05 2.53 8.08
C VAL A 219 10.92 1.27 7.23
N SER A 220 10.83 1.45 5.92
CA SER A 220 10.87 0.42 4.87
C SER A 220 12.27 0.35 4.26
N GLY A 221 12.55 -0.70 3.46
CA GLY A 221 13.81 -0.88 2.75
C GLY A 221 14.62 -2.09 3.20
N GLY A 222 13.93 -3.16 3.66
CA GLY A 222 14.58 -4.42 4.07
C GLY A 222 15.58 -4.91 3.03
N GLU A 223 15.19 -4.89 1.76
CA GLU A 223 15.92 -5.35 0.58
C GLU A 223 17.15 -4.49 0.24
N PHE A 224 17.29 -3.33 0.89
CA PHE A 224 18.35 -2.35 0.60
C PHE A 224 19.37 -2.22 1.74
N GLY A 225 19.44 -3.21 2.64
CA GLY A 225 20.45 -3.25 3.68
C GLY A 225 20.33 -2.15 4.73
N ILE A 226 19.12 -1.77 5.09
CA ILE A 226 18.86 -0.82 6.18
C ILE A 226 19.06 -1.47 7.55
N ARG A 227 19.13 -0.65 8.58
CA ARG A 227 18.90 -1.06 9.96
C ARG A 227 17.48 -0.69 10.36
N GLY A 228 16.60 -1.67 10.44
CA GLY A 228 15.20 -1.49 10.79
C GLY A 228 15.00 -0.85 12.15
N ARG A 229 13.93 -0.06 12.28
CA ARG A 229 13.62 0.69 13.52
C ARG A 229 12.20 1.23 13.54
N VAL A 230 11.73 1.52 14.76
CA VAL A 230 10.56 2.35 15.03
C VAL A 230 11.05 3.59 15.80
N THR A 231 10.48 4.73 15.49
CA THR A 231 10.90 6.01 16.06
C THR A 231 9.68 6.86 16.39
N ALA A 232 9.67 7.46 17.59
CA ALA A 232 8.69 8.47 17.98
C ALA A 232 9.30 9.86 17.90
N TYR A 233 8.50 10.77 17.36
CA TYR A 233 8.83 12.18 17.22
C TYR A 233 7.78 13.01 17.97
N ASP A 234 8.17 14.16 18.49
CA ASP A 234 7.25 15.14 19.04
C ASP A 234 6.35 15.68 17.92
N ALA A 235 5.04 15.61 18.09
CA ALA A 235 4.06 15.94 17.04
C ALA A 235 4.12 17.41 16.60
N LYS A 236 4.42 18.34 17.51
CA LYS A 236 4.49 19.79 17.21
C LYS A 236 5.77 20.20 16.49
N THR A 237 6.87 19.50 16.80
CA THR A 237 8.20 19.99 16.39
C THR A 237 8.99 19.04 15.51
N GLY A 238 8.53 17.79 15.32
CA GLY A 238 9.26 16.75 14.58
C GLY A 238 10.56 16.31 15.26
N LYS A 239 10.82 16.70 16.52
CA LYS A 239 12.03 16.31 17.25
C LYS A 239 11.93 14.87 17.75
N LEU A 240 13.06 14.15 17.66
CA LEU A 240 13.18 12.77 18.15
C LEU A 240 12.86 12.71 19.65
N LYS A 241 11.98 11.79 20.04
CA LYS A 241 11.70 11.43 21.45
C LYS A 241 12.41 10.14 21.84
N TRP A 242 12.13 9.05 21.12
CA TRP A 242 12.80 7.77 21.34
C TRP A 242 12.93 6.97 20.02
N ARG A 243 13.83 5.97 20.04
CA ARG A 243 14.05 5.07 18.90
C ARG A 243 14.38 3.66 19.40
N PHE A 244 13.74 2.67 18.77
CA PHE A 244 14.03 1.26 18.96
C PHE A 244 14.55 0.66 17.66
N TYR A 245 15.68 -0.05 17.69
CA TYR A 245 16.21 -0.77 16.55
C TYR A 245 15.70 -2.21 16.55
N THR A 246 15.18 -2.67 15.42
CA THR A 246 14.61 -4.01 15.25
C THR A 246 15.66 -5.09 14.91
N THR A 247 16.93 -4.73 14.96
CA THR A 247 18.05 -5.66 14.76
C THR A 247 18.90 -5.73 16.03
N ALA A 248 18.78 -6.87 16.79
CA ALA A 248 19.44 -7.03 18.07
C ALA A 248 20.89 -7.51 17.90
N PRO A 249 21.90 -6.78 18.38
CA PRO A 249 23.29 -7.26 18.39
C PRO A 249 23.41 -8.63 19.03
N GLY A 250 24.36 -9.44 18.55
CA GLY A 250 24.60 -10.83 19.08
C GLY A 250 23.75 -11.93 18.48
N THR A 251 22.68 -11.61 17.72
CA THR A 251 21.81 -12.60 17.08
C THR A 251 22.01 -12.69 15.56
N TRP A 252 22.94 -11.92 15.00
CA TRP A 252 23.14 -11.72 13.55
C TRP A 252 24.52 -12.13 13.01
N GLY A 253 25.38 -12.64 13.85
CA GLY A 253 26.79 -12.88 13.46
C GLY A 253 27.56 -11.57 13.20
N GLY A 254 28.56 -11.28 14.03
CA GLY A 254 29.39 -10.09 13.89
C GLY A 254 28.59 -8.78 13.83
N LYS A 255 28.81 -7.99 12.78
CA LYS A 255 28.17 -6.69 12.54
C LYS A 255 26.99 -6.73 11.55
N ALA A 256 26.53 -7.90 11.11
CA ALA A 256 25.45 -8.01 10.13
C ALA A 256 24.14 -7.31 10.57
N TYR A 257 23.91 -7.14 11.88
CA TYR A 257 22.76 -6.40 12.41
C TYR A 257 22.73 -4.91 11.96
N LEU A 258 23.85 -4.33 11.53
CA LEU A 258 23.89 -2.93 11.08
C LEU A 258 23.19 -2.72 9.72
N THR A 259 23.07 -3.78 8.94
CA THR A 259 22.42 -3.80 7.63
C THR A 259 21.42 -4.95 7.51
N GLY A 260 20.93 -5.42 8.65
CA GLY A 260 20.16 -6.67 8.77
C GLY A 260 18.71 -6.59 8.31
N GLY A 261 18.23 -5.47 7.78
CA GLY A 261 16.83 -5.33 7.39
C GLY A 261 15.91 -5.20 8.60
N ALA A 262 14.98 -6.15 8.76
CA ALA A 262 13.92 -6.14 9.78
C ALA A 262 13.13 -4.81 9.81
N PRO A 263 12.62 -4.33 8.66
CA PRO A 263 11.91 -3.07 8.55
C PRO A 263 10.60 -3.10 9.33
N VAL A 264 10.05 -1.93 9.67
CA VAL A 264 8.70 -1.77 10.18
C VAL A 264 7.95 -0.87 9.22
N TRP A 265 7.20 -1.48 8.33
CA TRP A 265 6.57 -0.83 7.20
C TRP A 265 5.04 -0.89 7.26
N GLN A 266 4.50 -1.23 8.44
CA GLN A 266 3.08 -1.21 8.76
C GLN A 266 2.79 -0.28 9.95
N THR A 267 1.54 0.17 10.05
CA THR A 267 1.09 1.02 11.14
C THR A 267 0.96 0.22 12.44
N PRO A 268 1.60 0.64 13.53
CA PRO A 268 1.48 -0.03 14.83
C PRO A 268 0.07 0.04 15.41
N SER A 269 -0.24 -0.87 16.35
CA SER A 269 -1.38 -0.78 17.25
C SER A 269 -0.94 -0.42 18.68
N VAL A 270 -1.88 0.11 19.49
CA VAL A 270 -1.60 0.50 20.88
C VAL A 270 -2.71 0.01 21.81
N ASP A 271 -2.32 -0.60 22.93
CA ASP A 271 -3.21 -0.82 24.07
C ASP A 271 -2.96 0.30 25.10
N PRO A 272 -3.87 1.30 25.21
CA PRO A 272 -3.66 2.43 26.12
C PRO A 272 -3.71 2.01 27.59
N LYS A 273 -4.42 0.93 27.93
CA LYS A 273 -4.51 0.44 29.32
C LYS A 273 -3.22 -0.23 29.80
N LEU A 274 -2.54 -0.90 28.88
CA LEU A 274 -1.24 -1.52 29.14
C LEU A 274 -0.08 -0.56 28.87
N GLY A 275 -0.31 0.58 28.21
CA GLY A 275 0.75 1.49 27.77
C GLY A 275 1.68 0.86 26.71
N MET A 276 1.22 -0.12 25.96
CA MET A 276 2.02 -0.89 25.01
C MET A 276 1.75 -0.55 23.57
N LEU A 277 2.83 -0.36 22.81
CA LEU A 277 2.86 -0.24 21.34
C LEU A 277 3.22 -1.61 20.75
N TYR A 278 2.46 -2.07 19.76
CA TYR A 278 2.72 -3.34 19.05
C TYR A 278 2.91 -3.11 17.57
N PHE A 279 3.89 -3.80 17.01
CA PHE A 279 4.12 -3.81 15.57
C PHE A 279 4.75 -5.14 15.15
N THR A 280 4.81 -5.34 13.85
CA THR A 280 5.50 -6.48 13.24
C THR A 280 6.70 -6.00 12.43
N THR A 281 7.63 -6.92 12.18
CA THR A 281 8.85 -6.65 11.44
C THR A 281 8.94 -7.49 10.18
N GLY A 282 9.53 -6.92 9.15
CA GLY A 282 9.75 -7.58 7.88
C GLY A 282 11.00 -8.47 7.86
N ASN A 283 11.42 -8.78 6.64
CA ASN A 283 12.48 -9.70 6.27
C ASN A 283 13.85 -9.34 6.87
N ALA A 284 14.67 -10.38 7.05
CA ALA A 284 16.11 -10.22 7.29
C ALA A 284 16.83 -9.90 5.97
N ASN A 285 17.95 -9.19 6.02
CA ASN A 285 18.75 -8.84 4.84
C ASN A 285 20.16 -9.47 4.87
N PRO A 286 20.64 -10.04 3.74
CA PRO A 286 19.95 -10.30 2.45
C PRO A 286 18.80 -11.28 2.60
N ASP A 287 17.69 -11.08 1.85
CA ASP A 287 16.44 -11.82 2.04
C ASP A 287 16.61 -13.32 1.85
N ASN A 288 17.24 -13.72 0.76
CA ASN A 288 17.35 -15.10 0.29
C ASN A 288 18.73 -15.74 0.55
N ASP A 289 19.68 -14.99 1.16
CA ASP A 289 21.02 -15.46 1.53
C ASP A 289 21.30 -15.26 3.03
N GLY A 290 21.21 -16.33 3.81
CA GLY A 290 21.50 -16.33 5.25
C GLY A 290 22.98 -16.52 5.57
N SER A 291 23.83 -16.82 4.59
CA SER A 291 25.24 -17.28 4.81
C SER A 291 26.09 -16.31 5.62
N LYS A 292 25.85 -15.00 5.50
CA LYS A 292 26.60 -13.93 6.17
C LYS A 292 25.97 -13.43 7.48
N ARG A 293 24.79 -13.93 7.84
CA ARG A 293 24.05 -13.48 9.03
C ARG A 293 23.62 -14.64 9.96
N PRO A 294 24.55 -15.52 10.39
CA PRO A 294 24.22 -16.68 11.24
C PRO A 294 23.53 -16.25 12.54
N GLY A 295 22.63 -17.12 13.05
CA GLY A 295 21.86 -16.89 14.27
C GLY A 295 20.37 -16.68 14.01
N LYS A 296 19.60 -16.35 15.04
CA LYS A 296 18.14 -16.15 14.95
C LYS A 296 17.72 -14.94 14.14
N ASN A 297 18.58 -13.94 14.00
CA ASN A 297 18.31 -12.65 13.37
C ASN A 297 17.15 -11.88 14.03
N LEU A 298 17.24 -11.72 15.36
CA LEU A 298 16.23 -10.97 16.11
C LEU A 298 16.32 -9.46 15.78
N TYR A 299 15.20 -8.82 15.49
CA TYR A 299 13.81 -9.24 15.57
C TYR A 299 13.16 -9.32 14.16
N ALA A 300 13.82 -9.87 13.14
CA ALA A 300 13.17 -10.07 11.83
C ALA A 300 11.98 -11.05 11.98
N ALA A 301 10.96 -10.89 11.14
CA ALA A 301 9.75 -11.70 11.07
C ALA A 301 9.10 -11.94 12.45
N SER A 302 8.88 -10.89 13.22
CA SER A 302 8.47 -10.95 14.62
C SER A 302 7.34 -10.00 14.96
N PHE A 303 6.54 -10.37 15.97
CA PHE A 303 5.83 -9.40 16.80
C PHE A 303 6.82 -8.76 17.78
N VAL A 304 6.65 -7.47 18.02
CA VAL A 304 7.41 -6.70 19.01
C VAL A 304 6.46 -5.81 19.80
N ALA A 305 6.57 -5.83 21.12
CA ALA A 305 5.85 -4.96 22.02
C ALA A 305 6.83 -4.03 22.75
N LEU A 306 6.55 -2.74 22.73
CA LEU A 306 7.33 -1.71 23.42
C LEU A 306 6.44 -0.95 24.41
N ASP A 307 7.02 -0.40 25.44
CA ASP A 307 6.40 0.72 26.17
C ASP A 307 6.26 1.91 25.21
N VAL A 308 5.05 2.41 25.05
CA VAL A 308 4.72 3.43 24.03
C VAL A 308 5.41 4.77 24.27
N HIS A 309 5.68 5.13 25.53
CA HIS A 309 6.27 6.42 25.89
C HIS A 309 7.81 6.43 25.86
N THR A 310 8.42 5.28 26.11
CA THR A 310 9.88 5.15 26.23
C THR A 310 10.56 4.38 25.11
N GLY A 311 9.80 3.62 24.34
CA GLY A 311 10.33 2.72 23.31
C GLY A 311 11.12 1.53 23.87
N LYS A 312 10.99 1.20 25.17
CA LYS A 312 11.63 0.04 25.78
C LYS A 312 10.92 -1.24 25.38
N LEU A 313 11.71 -2.28 25.09
CA LEU A 313 11.19 -3.60 24.76
C LEU A 313 10.52 -4.25 25.99
N GLU A 314 9.27 -4.68 25.83
CA GLU A 314 8.52 -5.43 26.82
C GLU A 314 8.56 -6.93 26.50
N TRP A 315 8.18 -7.30 25.27
CA TRP A 315 8.26 -8.68 24.79
C TRP A 315 8.37 -8.74 23.26
N TYR A 316 8.75 -9.89 22.76
CA TYR A 316 8.70 -10.24 21.34
C TYR A 316 8.30 -11.70 21.12
N TYR A 317 7.80 -12.01 19.94
CA TYR A 317 7.57 -13.37 19.45
C TYR A 317 8.03 -13.46 18.01
N GLN A 318 9.04 -14.29 17.73
CA GLN A 318 9.57 -14.46 16.39
C GLN A 318 8.84 -15.60 15.67
N MET A 319 8.20 -15.28 14.53
CA MET A 319 7.42 -16.23 13.73
C MET A 319 8.28 -17.05 12.79
N VAL A 320 9.42 -16.52 12.34
CA VAL A 320 10.37 -17.23 11.47
C VAL A 320 11.79 -16.96 11.95
N HIS A 321 12.50 -18.01 12.37
CA HIS A 321 13.89 -17.92 12.76
C HIS A 321 14.80 -17.94 11.54
N HIS A 322 15.78 -17.05 11.49
CA HIS A 322 16.74 -16.99 10.38
C HIS A 322 16.06 -17.08 9.01
N ASP A 323 15.11 -16.17 8.80
CA ASP A 323 14.30 -16.13 7.58
C ASP A 323 15.19 -15.99 6.34
N ILE A 324 15.04 -16.93 5.39
CA ILE A 324 15.68 -16.96 4.07
C ILE A 324 14.66 -17.06 2.94
N TRP A 325 13.37 -16.98 3.27
CA TRP A 325 12.25 -17.18 2.33
C TRP A 325 11.50 -15.88 2.04
N ASP A 326 11.90 -14.77 2.66
CA ASP A 326 11.18 -13.51 2.67
C ASP A 326 9.79 -13.66 3.34
N TYR A 327 9.76 -14.35 4.49
CA TYR A 327 8.55 -14.61 5.28
C TYR A 327 8.35 -13.56 6.36
N ASP A 328 8.12 -12.31 5.92
CA ASP A 328 7.76 -11.19 6.79
C ASP A 328 6.58 -11.52 7.70
N ALA A 329 6.48 -10.74 8.78
CA ALA A 329 5.24 -10.42 9.45
C ALA A 329 4.66 -9.14 8.79
N PRO A 330 3.89 -9.25 7.70
CA PRO A 330 3.70 -8.14 6.77
C PRO A 330 2.47 -7.30 7.05
N SER A 331 1.47 -7.84 7.78
CA SER A 331 0.21 -7.14 8.04
C SER A 331 0.28 -6.33 9.35
N PRO A 332 -0.51 -5.25 9.49
CA PRO A 332 -0.65 -4.57 10.76
C PRO A 332 -1.16 -5.51 11.86
N THR A 333 -0.65 -5.34 13.07
CA THR A 333 -1.19 -6.03 14.25
C THR A 333 -2.61 -5.58 14.53
N VAL A 334 -3.49 -6.53 14.88
CA VAL A 334 -4.88 -6.28 15.28
C VAL A 334 -5.07 -6.72 16.72
N LEU A 335 -5.47 -5.80 17.61
CA LEU A 335 -5.81 -6.12 18.99
C LEU A 335 -7.27 -6.56 19.06
N PHE A 336 -7.57 -7.54 19.91
CA PHE A 336 -8.93 -8.01 20.12
C PHE A 336 -9.12 -8.54 21.53
N ASP A 337 -10.35 -8.48 22.02
CA ASP A 337 -10.75 -9.05 23.28
C ASP A 337 -11.80 -10.14 23.03
N VAL A 338 -11.58 -11.33 23.59
CA VAL A 338 -12.49 -12.46 23.37
C VAL A 338 -12.55 -13.37 24.60
N LYS A 339 -13.70 -13.98 24.84
CA LYS A 339 -13.83 -15.02 25.89
C LYS A 339 -13.43 -16.38 25.32
N MET A 340 -12.39 -16.98 25.90
CA MET A 340 -11.93 -18.35 25.61
C MET A 340 -12.00 -19.18 26.89
N ASN A 341 -12.71 -20.31 26.85
CA ASN A 341 -12.89 -21.20 28.04
C ASN A 341 -13.37 -20.42 29.30
N GLY A 342 -14.29 -19.45 29.11
CA GLY A 342 -14.86 -18.65 30.18
C GLY A 342 -13.98 -17.50 30.70
N LYS A 343 -12.72 -17.36 30.21
CA LYS A 343 -11.80 -16.30 30.61
C LYS A 343 -11.71 -15.25 29.50
N LEU A 344 -11.63 -13.97 29.89
CA LEU A 344 -11.31 -12.90 28.98
C LEU A 344 -9.85 -13.00 28.57
N VAL A 345 -9.59 -13.01 27.28
CA VAL A 345 -8.26 -13.01 26.65
C VAL A 345 -8.05 -11.69 25.95
N HIS A 346 -6.95 -11.02 26.25
CA HIS A 346 -6.48 -9.84 25.57
C HIS A 346 -5.56 -10.27 24.43
N GLY A 347 -6.14 -10.50 23.25
CA GLY A 347 -5.46 -11.06 22.10
C GLY A 347 -4.80 -10.02 21.20
N ILE A 348 -3.81 -10.48 20.46
CA ILE A 348 -3.22 -9.79 19.31
C ILE A 348 -3.08 -10.78 18.17
N GLY A 349 -3.48 -10.39 16.96
CA GLY A 349 -3.43 -11.23 15.78
C GLY A 349 -2.67 -10.56 14.63
N GLU A 350 -2.03 -11.38 13.81
CA GLU A 350 -1.40 -10.97 12.56
C GLU A 350 -1.39 -12.12 11.56
N ALA A 351 -1.79 -11.82 10.32
CA ALA A 351 -1.74 -12.75 9.21
C ALA A 351 -0.37 -12.62 8.52
N SER A 352 0.41 -13.71 8.51
CA SER A 352 1.80 -13.72 8.08
C SER A 352 1.98 -14.21 6.64
N LYS A 353 3.13 -13.85 6.02
CA LYS A 353 3.57 -14.44 4.74
C LYS A 353 3.66 -15.97 4.80
N THR A 354 3.88 -16.56 5.98
CA THR A 354 3.84 -18.01 6.16
C THR A 354 2.48 -18.66 5.86
N GLY A 355 1.40 -17.87 5.78
CA GLY A 355 0.05 -18.38 5.55
C GLY A 355 -0.69 -18.81 6.80
N TRP A 356 -0.16 -18.52 7.99
CA TRP A 356 -0.86 -18.64 9.26
C TRP A 356 -1.30 -17.29 9.80
N LEU A 357 -2.45 -17.28 10.49
CA LEU A 357 -2.84 -16.19 11.36
C LEU A 357 -2.27 -16.47 12.76
N TYR A 358 -1.23 -15.75 13.18
CA TYR A 358 -0.69 -15.91 14.54
C TYR A 358 -1.57 -15.16 15.53
N LEU A 359 -1.94 -15.85 16.62
CA LEU A 359 -2.80 -15.34 17.69
C LEU A 359 -2.07 -15.47 19.03
N LEU A 360 -1.77 -14.34 19.66
CA LEU A 360 -1.01 -14.28 20.92
C LEU A 360 -1.79 -13.55 21.99
N ASP A 361 -1.45 -13.78 23.26
CA ASP A 361 -1.82 -12.93 24.39
C ASP A 361 -0.94 -11.66 24.35
N ARG A 362 -1.58 -10.50 24.11
CA ARG A 362 -0.86 -9.22 23.96
C ARG A 362 -0.19 -8.72 25.24
N THR A 363 -0.55 -9.27 26.39
CA THR A 363 0.06 -8.88 27.68
C THR A 363 1.47 -9.46 27.86
N ASN A 364 1.80 -10.54 27.16
CA ASN A 364 3.04 -11.29 27.39
C ASN A 364 3.64 -11.98 26.16
N GLY A 365 3.01 -11.89 24.98
CA GLY A 365 3.47 -12.47 23.71
C GLY A 365 3.35 -13.99 23.60
N LYS A 366 2.65 -14.67 24.51
CA LYS A 366 2.49 -16.14 24.45
C LYS A 366 1.42 -16.52 23.43
N PRO A 367 1.65 -17.54 22.56
CA PRO A 367 0.63 -18.05 21.67
C PRO A 367 -0.63 -18.53 22.41
N LEU A 368 -1.82 -18.16 21.90
CA LEU A 368 -3.10 -18.61 22.44
C LEU A 368 -3.39 -20.09 22.15
N PHE A 369 -2.75 -20.62 21.12
CA PHE A 369 -2.85 -22.03 20.73
C PHE A 369 -1.46 -22.66 20.72
N PRO A 370 -1.35 -23.98 20.91
CA PRO A 370 -0.07 -24.66 20.85
C PRO A 370 0.67 -24.35 19.54
N THR A 371 1.89 -23.84 19.66
CA THR A 371 2.78 -23.52 18.55
C THR A 371 4.17 -24.08 18.85
N PRO A 372 4.32 -25.43 18.78
CA PRO A 372 5.58 -26.07 19.12
C PRO A 372 6.68 -25.75 18.11
N GLU A 373 7.91 -25.63 18.62
CA GLU A 373 9.12 -25.67 17.82
C GLU A 373 9.29 -27.06 17.22
N LYS A 374 9.42 -27.14 15.88
CA LYS A 374 9.68 -28.41 15.19
C LYS A 374 10.99 -28.35 14.40
N PRO A 375 11.76 -29.46 14.34
CA PRO A 375 12.91 -29.54 13.48
C PRO A 375 12.54 -29.32 12.00
N VAL A 376 13.37 -28.59 11.28
CA VAL A 376 13.20 -28.30 9.85
C VAL A 376 14.45 -28.72 9.07
N PRO A 377 14.34 -28.92 7.73
CA PRO A 377 15.50 -29.23 6.89
C PRO A 377 16.61 -28.18 7.05
N GLN A 378 17.85 -28.61 7.06
CA GLN A 378 19.02 -27.74 7.27
C GLN A 378 19.85 -27.61 6.02
N ASP A 379 20.44 -26.44 5.83
CA ASP A 379 21.48 -26.16 4.84
C ASP A 379 22.66 -25.44 5.51
N ALA A 380 23.85 -26.03 5.43
CA ALA A 380 25.05 -25.52 6.10
C ALA A 380 25.56 -24.22 5.46
N ASN A 381 25.35 -24.02 4.15
CA ASN A 381 25.73 -22.78 3.47
C ASN A 381 24.84 -21.62 3.90
N GLN A 382 23.55 -21.85 4.01
CA GLN A 382 22.55 -20.88 4.48
C GLN A 382 22.63 -20.58 5.98
N LYS A 383 23.34 -21.40 6.77
CA LYS A 383 23.40 -21.25 8.24
C LYS A 383 22.02 -21.36 8.90
N THR A 384 21.11 -22.16 8.34
CA THR A 384 19.71 -22.28 8.76
C THR A 384 19.55 -22.54 10.25
N TYR A 385 18.44 -22.07 10.83
CA TYR A 385 18.10 -22.35 12.23
C TYR A 385 17.47 -23.74 12.36
N PRO A 386 17.78 -24.53 13.41
CA PRO A 386 17.42 -25.96 13.46
C PRO A 386 15.92 -26.19 13.62
N THR A 387 15.16 -25.27 14.18
CA THR A 387 13.72 -25.40 14.43
C THR A 387 12.96 -24.17 13.95
N GLN A 388 11.65 -24.36 13.75
CA GLN A 388 10.72 -23.26 13.45
C GLN A 388 9.42 -23.47 14.24
N PRO A 389 8.68 -22.39 14.58
CA PRO A 389 7.38 -22.50 15.23
C PRO A 389 6.30 -22.95 14.23
N PHE A 390 5.49 -23.93 14.64
CA PHE A 390 4.39 -24.47 13.84
C PHE A 390 3.07 -24.31 14.60
N PRO A 391 2.20 -23.37 14.23
CA PRO A 391 0.84 -23.32 14.78
C PRO A 391 0.11 -24.65 14.62
N SER A 392 -0.65 -25.05 15.63
CA SER A 392 -1.37 -26.34 15.65
C SER A 392 -2.65 -26.34 14.81
N TYR A 393 -3.06 -25.20 14.30
CA TYR A 393 -4.22 -25.01 13.42
C TYR A 393 -3.82 -24.86 11.95
N ALA A 394 -4.80 -25.05 11.07
CA ALA A 394 -4.55 -25.03 9.62
C ALA A 394 -4.13 -23.65 9.12
N PRO A 395 -3.17 -23.57 8.19
CA PRO A 395 -2.88 -22.34 7.48
C PRO A 395 -4.04 -21.96 6.54
N PHE A 396 -4.18 -20.66 6.25
CA PHE A 396 -5.23 -20.17 5.35
C PHE A 396 -4.86 -20.29 3.86
N VAL A 397 -3.62 -20.67 3.55
CA VAL A 397 -3.17 -21.04 2.19
C VAL A 397 -2.38 -22.36 2.24
N PRO A 398 -2.30 -23.13 1.13
CA PRO A 398 -1.56 -24.38 1.09
C PRO A 398 -0.06 -24.19 1.32
N HIS A 399 0.56 -25.12 2.06
CA HIS A 399 2.01 -25.21 2.29
C HIS A 399 2.71 -26.26 1.40
N THR A 400 1.96 -26.89 0.52
CA THR A 400 2.48 -27.91 -0.39
C THR A 400 2.00 -27.66 -1.81
N LEU A 401 2.89 -27.85 -2.76
CA LEU A 401 2.57 -27.77 -4.19
C LEU A 401 1.74 -28.98 -4.62
N SER A 402 0.72 -28.74 -5.45
CA SER A 402 0.12 -29.82 -6.23
C SER A 402 1.06 -30.25 -7.38
N ASP A 403 0.86 -31.45 -7.94
CA ASP A 403 1.67 -31.92 -9.06
C ASP A 403 1.60 -30.99 -10.30
N PRO A 404 0.41 -30.47 -10.69
CA PRO A 404 0.33 -29.51 -11.78
C PRO A 404 1.15 -28.24 -11.52
N GLN A 405 1.09 -27.68 -10.30
CA GLN A 405 1.87 -26.48 -9.93
C GLN A 405 3.38 -26.74 -9.99
N TYR A 406 3.83 -27.85 -9.41
CA TYR A 406 5.24 -28.23 -9.45
C TYR A 406 5.74 -28.43 -10.87
N ASN A 407 4.99 -29.20 -11.72
CA ASN A 407 5.38 -29.44 -13.11
C ASN A 407 5.42 -28.15 -13.94
N ALA A 408 4.49 -27.21 -13.70
CA ALA A 408 4.50 -25.90 -14.32
C ALA A 408 5.75 -25.09 -13.95
N LEU A 409 6.12 -25.04 -12.67
CA LEU A 409 7.35 -24.39 -12.21
C LEU A 409 8.59 -25.03 -12.82
N VAL A 410 8.70 -26.36 -12.85
CA VAL A 410 9.83 -27.07 -13.49
C VAL A 410 9.97 -26.69 -14.96
N LYS A 411 8.85 -26.58 -15.70
CA LYS A 411 8.84 -26.13 -17.10
C LYS A 411 9.34 -24.69 -17.23
N GLN A 412 8.89 -23.79 -16.37
CA GLN A 412 9.30 -22.39 -16.35
C GLN A 412 10.80 -22.24 -16.02
N VAL A 413 11.31 -22.93 -14.99
CA VAL A 413 12.72 -22.93 -14.63
C VAL A 413 13.58 -23.41 -15.81
N LYS A 414 13.21 -24.51 -16.46
CA LYS A 414 13.92 -25.04 -17.62
C LYS A 414 13.92 -24.09 -18.80
N SER A 415 12.82 -23.40 -19.03
CA SER A 415 12.68 -22.40 -20.11
C SER A 415 13.55 -21.17 -19.83
N ALA A 416 13.47 -20.61 -18.63
CA ALA A 416 14.18 -19.37 -18.26
C ALA A 416 15.70 -19.56 -18.25
N LEU A 417 16.19 -20.74 -17.86
CA LEU A 417 17.62 -20.98 -17.59
C LEU A 417 18.31 -21.83 -18.67
N LYS A 418 17.63 -22.08 -19.81
CA LYS A 418 18.22 -22.75 -21.00
C LYS A 418 19.12 -23.94 -20.62
N ALA A 419 18.56 -24.88 -19.85
CA ALA A 419 19.27 -26.09 -19.35
C ALA A 419 20.39 -25.87 -18.33
N LYS A 420 20.57 -24.67 -17.76
CA LYS A 420 21.55 -24.42 -16.68
C LYS A 420 21.26 -25.28 -15.44
N PHE A 421 19.99 -25.66 -15.21
CA PHE A 421 19.57 -26.55 -14.15
C PHE A 421 18.86 -27.78 -14.71
N THR A 422 19.36 -28.95 -14.35
CA THR A 422 18.76 -30.26 -14.71
C THR A 422 17.72 -30.73 -13.69
N LYS A 423 17.80 -30.21 -12.46
CA LYS A 423 16.97 -30.64 -11.32
C LYS A 423 16.33 -29.43 -10.65
N VAL A 424 15.05 -29.55 -10.34
CA VAL A 424 14.32 -28.66 -9.43
C VAL A 424 13.86 -29.52 -8.25
N ILE A 425 14.14 -29.09 -7.03
CA ILE A 425 13.72 -29.81 -5.81
C ILE A 425 12.30 -29.36 -5.47
N ARG A 426 11.41 -30.28 -5.15
CA ARG A 426 10.12 -29.99 -4.56
C ARG A 426 10.28 -29.84 -3.04
N ALA A 427 9.86 -28.72 -2.49
CA ALA A 427 9.92 -28.49 -1.05
C ALA A 427 9.10 -29.54 -0.28
N LYS A 428 9.61 -29.99 0.86
CA LYS A 428 8.89 -30.87 1.79
C LYS A 428 7.90 -30.09 2.64
N ASP A 429 8.27 -28.89 3.02
CA ASP A 429 7.49 -27.94 3.81
C ASP A 429 7.90 -26.50 3.45
N ILE A 430 7.23 -25.50 4.04
CA ILE A 430 7.49 -24.08 3.77
C ILE A 430 8.88 -23.62 4.21
N TYR A 431 9.56 -24.38 5.08
CA TYR A 431 10.90 -24.07 5.60
C TYR A 431 11.99 -24.92 4.95
N THR A 432 11.72 -25.52 3.77
CA THR A 432 12.75 -26.21 2.99
C THR A 432 13.74 -25.19 2.45
N PRO A 433 15.03 -25.23 2.84
CA PRO A 433 16.02 -24.27 2.38
C PRO A 433 16.44 -24.53 0.94
N TYR A 434 16.96 -23.51 0.31
CA TYR A 434 17.56 -23.56 -1.02
C TYR A 434 18.95 -22.94 -1.02
N TRP A 435 19.78 -23.35 -1.98
CA TRP A 435 21.09 -22.81 -2.25
C TRP A 435 21.22 -22.60 -3.76
N HIS A 436 22.17 -23.22 -4.42
CA HIS A 436 22.35 -23.07 -5.88
C HIS A 436 21.41 -23.98 -6.71
N THR A 437 20.75 -24.96 -6.12
CA THR A 437 19.75 -25.77 -6.81
C THR A 437 18.36 -25.17 -6.56
N PRO A 438 17.56 -24.93 -7.62
CA PRO A 438 16.23 -24.39 -7.45
C PRO A 438 15.34 -25.27 -6.59
N VAL A 439 14.66 -24.69 -5.62
CA VAL A 439 13.63 -25.32 -4.81
C VAL A 439 12.28 -24.69 -5.13
N ALA A 440 11.31 -25.53 -5.48
CA ALA A 440 9.93 -25.12 -5.73
C ALA A 440 9.10 -25.27 -4.44
N PHE A 441 8.43 -24.21 -4.00
CA PHE A 441 7.66 -24.16 -2.74
C PHE A 441 6.44 -23.21 -2.85
N THR A 442 5.56 -23.26 -1.85
CA THR A 442 4.39 -22.39 -1.68
C THR A 442 4.08 -22.26 -0.18
N PRO A 443 3.67 -21.06 0.32
CA PRO A 443 3.64 -19.78 -0.41
C PRO A 443 5.06 -19.32 -0.76
N GLY A 444 5.19 -18.56 -1.86
CA GLY A 444 6.46 -17.96 -2.26
C GLY A 444 6.77 -16.65 -1.49
N PRO A 445 7.75 -15.84 -1.93
CA PRO A 445 8.16 -14.60 -1.25
C PRO A 445 7.04 -13.54 -1.12
N GLN A 446 6.05 -13.57 -2.02
CA GLN A 446 4.85 -12.73 -1.87
C GLN A 446 4.03 -13.10 -0.62
N GLY A 447 4.21 -14.32 -0.11
CA GLY A 447 3.55 -14.82 1.05
C GLY A 447 2.13 -15.33 0.82
N GLY A 448 1.57 -15.93 1.87
CA GLY A 448 0.15 -16.23 1.99
C GLY A 448 -0.66 -14.95 2.06
N THR A 449 -0.22 -13.97 2.85
CA THR A 449 -0.69 -12.57 2.78
C THR A 449 0.52 -11.64 2.66
N ASN A 450 0.28 -10.35 2.45
CA ASN A 450 1.31 -9.34 2.38
C ASN A 450 0.87 -8.10 3.19
N TRP A 451 1.04 -6.88 2.69
CA TRP A 451 0.69 -5.63 3.38
C TRP A 451 -0.79 -5.54 3.79
N GLN A 452 -1.67 -6.28 3.14
CA GLN A 452 -3.11 -6.16 3.28
C GLN A 452 -3.54 -6.27 4.74
N PRO A 453 -4.15 -5.22 5.30
CA PRO A 453 -4.65 -5.30 6.66
C PRO A 453 -5.86 -6.21 6.77
N SER A 454 -5.82 -7.09 7.75
CA SER A 454 -6.97 -7.89 8.17
C SER A 454 -7.93 -7.04 9.01
N SER A 455 -9.21 -7.40 9.01
CA SER A 455 -10.19 -6.86 9.96
C SER A 455 -10.64 -7.92 10.97
N TYR A 456 -11.04 -7.48 12.16
CA TYR A 456 -11.61 -8.33 13.20
C TYR A 456 -13.00 -7.84 13.60
N ASN A 457 -13.97 -8.75 13.64
CA ASN A 457 -15.33 -8.41 14.07
C ASN A 457 -15.60 -8.98 15.48
N PRO A 458 -15.80 -8.13 16.49
CA PRO A 458 -16.02 -8.57 17.85
C PRO A 458 -17.34 -9.33 18.05
N ASN A 459 -18.33 -9.18 17.15
CA ASN A 459 -19.61 -9.89 17.25
C ASN A 459 -19.52 -11.32 16.73
N THR A 460 -18.70 -11.55 15.69
CA THR A 460 -18.49 -12.89 15.11
C THR A 460 -17.26 -13.58 15.65
N HIS A 461 -16.37 -12.85 16.32
CA HIS A 461 -15.04 -13.27 16.76
C HIS A 461 -14.14 -13.74 15.60
N MET A 462 -14.37 -13.23 14.39
CA MET A 462 -13.64 -13.66 13.20
C MET A 462 -12.66 -12.59 12.71
N PHE A 463 -11.48 -13.05 12.29
CA PHE A 463 -10.57 -12.32 11.42
C PHE A 463 -10.93 -12.57 9.97
N TYR A 464 -10.86 -11.53 9.14
CA TYR A 464 -11.06 -11.62 7.69
C TYR A 464 -9.74 -11.31 7.00
N VAL A 465 -9.16 -12.34 6.38
CA VAL A 465 -7.80 -12.33 5.82
C VAL A 465 -7.86 -12.43 4.30
N CYS A 466 -7.30 -11.42 3.64
CA CYS A 466 -7.06 -11.39 2.21
C CYS A 466 -5.71 -12.04 1.92
N ALA A 467 -5.69 -13.10 1.13
CA ALA A 467 -4.52 -13.94 0.94
C ALA A 467 -4.39 -14.45 -0.50
N GLN A 468 -3.25 -15.05 -0.79
CA GLN A 468 -2.95 -15.66 -2.09
C GLN A 468 -2.04 -16.86 -1.93
N SER A 469 -2.13 -17.83 -2.84
CA SER A 469 -1.17 -18.92 -2.93
C SER A 469 -0.34 -18.79 -4.20
N GLY A 470 0.86 -18.27 -4.07
CA GLY A 470 1.79 -18.09 -5.18
C GLY A 470 2.90 -19.14 -5.14
N PRO A 471 2.85 -20.20 -5.97
CA PRO A 471 3.96 -21.14 -6.07
C PRO A 471 5.18 -20.43 -6.68
N THR A 472 6.37 -20.73 -6.17
CA THR A 472 7.62 -20.14 -6.64
C THR A 472 8.72 -21.20 -6.73
N ALA A 473 9.80 -20.88 -7.49
CA ALA A 473 11.05 -21.62 -7.45
C ALA A 473 12.20 -20.62 -7.22
N ASN A 474 13.02 -20.86 -6.21
CA ASN A 474 14.08 -19.93 -5.79
C ASN A 474 15.45 -20.61 -5.71
N THR A 475 16.50 -19.79 -5.91
CA THR A 475 17.90 -20.11 -5.57
C THR A 475 18.47 -18.97 -4.73
N ALA A 476 19.46 -19.26 -3.89
CA ALA A 476 20.27 -18.22 -3.27
C ALA A 476 21.37 -17.72 -4.22
N ASP A 477 21.73 -16.45 -4.08
CA ASP A 477 22.89 -15.83 -4.73
C ASP A 477 23.79 -15.19 -3.67
N THR A 478 25.04 -15.63 -3.66
CA THR A 478 26.07 -15.10 -2.75
C THR A 478 26.89 -13.97 -3.38
N ALA A 479 26.51 -13.51 -4.57
CA ALA A 479 27.20 -12.40 -5.22
C ALA A 479 27.15 -11.16 -4.31
N GLU A 480 28.28 -10.44 -4.24
CA GLU A 480 28.30 -9.16 -3.55
C GLU A 480 27.39 -8.18 -4.27
N PRO A 481 26.57 -7.41 -3.54
CA PRO A 481 25.75 -6.38 -4.16
C PRO A 481 26.61 -5.40 -4.96
N ALA A 482 26.03 -4.85 -6.02
CA ALA A 482 26.71 -3.84 -6.82
C ALA A 482 27.14 -2.66 -5.92
N LYS A 483 28.30 -2.08 -6.20
CA LYS A 483 28.76 -0.90 -5.43
C LYS A 483 27.82 0.27 -5.66
N GLN A 484 27.45 0.95 -4.58
CA GLN A 484 26.65 2.19 -4.67
C GLN A 484 27.42 3.22 -5.51
N LYS A 485 26.77 3.78 -6.52
CA LYS A 485 27.31 4.89 -7.30
C LYS A 485 27.25 6.19 -6.47
N PRO A 486 28.21 7.11 -6.61
CA PRO A 486 28.12 8.41 -5.95
C PRO A 486 26.79 9.10 -6.25
N GLY A 487 26.04 9.51 -5.22
CA GLY A 487 24.71 10.12 -5.35
C GLY A 487 23.58 9.18 -5.75
N GLY A 488 23.88 7.91 -6.06
CA GLY A 488 22.87 6.91 -6.40
C GLY A 488 22.25 6.21 -5.19
N ALA A 489 21.19 5.45 -5.42
CA ALA A 489 20.54 4.63 -4.42
C ALA A 489 21.45 3.48 -3.94
N HIS A 490 21.24 3.04 -2.71
CA HIS A 490 21.84 1.81 -2.22
C HIS A 490 21.34 0.63 -3.07
N PRO A 491 22.23 -0.27 -3.53
CA PRO A 491 21.81 -1.41 -4.34
C PRO A 491 20.97 -2.39 -3.52
N THR A 492 20.05 -3.08 -4.20
CA THR A 492 19.29 -4.17 -3.59
C THR A 492 20.18 -5.33 -3.18
N THR A 493 19.86 -5.98 -2.07
CA THR A 493 20.57 -7.13 -1.51
C THR A 493 19.63 -8.32 -1.29
N ILE A 494 18.75 -8.58 -2.25
CA ILE A 494 17.77 -9.69 -2.18
C ILE A 494 18.46 -11.04 -2.03
N GLY A 495 19.64 -11.25 -2.66
CA GLY A 495 20.40 -12.48 -2.51
C GLY A 495 19.81 -13.67 -3.26
N SER A 496 19.15 -13.43 -4.41
CA SER A 496 18.61 -14.46 -5.29
C SER A 496 19.02 -14.24 -6.74
N THR A 497 19.51 -15.31 -7.40
CA THR A 497 19.75 -15.31 -8.85
C THR A 497 18.55 -15.78 -9.67
N LEU A 498 17.61 -16.46 -9.02
CA LEU A 498 16.42 -16.98 -9.66
C LEU A 498 15.25 -16.88 -8.68
N THR A 499 14.30 -16.04 -9.02
CA THR A 499 12.97 -16.08 -8.45
C THR A 499 12.00 -16.27 -9.60
N ILE A 500 11.50 -17.48 -9.78
CA ILE A 500 10.42 -17.75 -10.72
C ILE A 500 9.14 -17.78 -9.90
N ALA A 501 8.49 -16.63 -9.82
CA ALA A 501 7.13 -16.57 -9.32
C ALA A 501 6.22 -17.26 -10.35
N GLY A 502 5.31 -18.09 -9.89
CA GLY A 502 4.27 -18.69 -10.72
C GLY A 502 3.25 -17.67 -11.20
N GLY A 503 3.72 -16.47 -11.55
CA GLY A 503 2.96 -15.34 -12.12
C GLY A 503 1.95 -14.73 -11.16
N PHE A 504 1.93 -13.41 -11.05
CA PHE A 504 0.88 -12.69 -10.34
C PHE A 504 -0.52 -12.93 -10.92
N GLY A 505 -0.65 -13.36 -12.15
CA GLY A 505 -1.93 -13.62 -12.82
C GLY A 505 -2.44 -15.05 -12.71
N SER A 506 -1.66 -16.01 -12.18
CA SER A 506 -2.06 -17.43 -12.02
C SER A 506 -2.33 -17.82 -10.56
N ASN A 507 -2.28 -16.86 -9.63
CA ASN A 507 -2.43 -17.10 -8.22
C ASN A 507 -3.89 -17.05 -7.83
N VAL A 508 -4.34 -18.10 -7.19
CA VAL A 508 -5.68 -18.12 -6.60
C VAL A 508 -5.67 -17.24 -5.36
N GLY A 509 -6.36 -16.11 -5.46
CA GLY A 509 -6.66 -15.28 -4.30
C GLY A 509 -7.66 -15.98 -3.39
N THR A 510 -7.48 -15.81 -2.08
CA THR A 510 -8.41 -16.31 -1.08
C THR A 510 -8.83 -15.19 -0.14
N PHE A 511 -10.12 -15.17 0.21
CA PHE A 511 -10.64 -14.34 1.28
C PHE A 511 -11.22 -15.26 2.36
N THR A 512 -10.64 -15.22 3.54
CA THR A 512 -10.82 -16.26 4.56
C THR A 512 -11.28 -15.65 5.87
N ALA A 513 -12.37 -16.17 6.45
CA ALA A 513 -12.77 -15.88 7.82
C ALA A 513 -12.21 -16.96 8.77
N ILE A 514 -11.52 -16.52 9.80
CA ILE A 514 -10.87 -17.38 10.79
C ILE A 514 -11.40 -17.03 12.17
N ASP A 515 -11.96 -17.99 12.87
CA ASP A 515 -12.46 -17.84 14.23
C ASP A 515 -11.28 -17.72 15.22
N ALA A 516 -11.18 -16.57 15.88
CA ALA A 516 -10.12 -16.26 16.84
C ALA A 516 -10.16 -17.15 18.10
N THR A 517 -11.32 -17.75 18.43
CA THR A 517 -11.49 -18.60 19.60
C THR A 517 -11.04 -20.03 19.39
N THR A 518 -10.94 -20.46 18.13
CA THR A 518 -10.60 -21.83 17.76
C THR A 518 -9.41 -21.96 16.81
N GLY A 519 -9.01 -20.87 16.17
CA GLY A 519 -8.02 -20.86 15.08
C GLY A 519 -8.52 -21.51 13.78
N LYS A 520 -9.79 -21.89 13.69
CA LYS A 520 -10.33 -22.61 12.54
C LYS A 520 -10.87 -21.67 11.47
N ILE A 521 -10.71 -22.09 10.20
CA ILE A 521 -11.37 -21.43 9.07
C ILE A 521 -12.87 -21.68 9.16
N ALA A 522 -13.65 -20.59 9.29
CA ALA A 522 -15.11 -20.65 9.29
C ALA A 522 -15.65 -20.71 7.86
N TRP A 523 -15.11 -19.89 6.96
CA TRP A 523 -15.40 -19.91 5.54
C TRP A 523 -14.24 -19.35 4.74
N GLN A 524 -14.16 -19.70 3.44
CA GLN A 524 -13.14 -19.22 2.52
C GLN A 524 -13.75 -19.04 1.12
N LYS A 525 -13.48 -17.90 0.50
CA LYS A 525 -13.73 -17.62 -0.92
C LYS A 525 -12.45 -17.72 -1.72
N ARG A 526 -12.55 -18.12 -3.00
CA ARG A 526 -11.42 -18.20 -3.92
C ARG A 526 -11.70 -17.41 -5.18
N TRP A 527 -10.70 -16.69 -5.64
CA TRP A 527 -10.75 -15.84 -6.82
C TRP A 527 -9.64 -16.22 -7.79
N PRO A 528 -9.84 -16.01 -9.11
CA PRO A 528 -8.79 -16.28 -10.10
C PRO A 528 -7.62 -15.29 -9.99
N GLU A 529 -7.86 -14.03 -9.60
CA GLU A 529 -6.85 -13.03 -9.33
C GLU A 529 -6.39 -13.06 -7.85
N SER A 530 -5.20 -12.52 -7.59
CA SER A 530 -4.70 -12.36 -6.22
C SER A 530 -5.65 -11.53 -5.37
N CYS A 531 -5.89 -11.93 -4.13
CA CYS A 531 -6.47 -11.05 -3.13
C CYS A 531 -5.39 -10.09 -2.62
N TYR A 532 -5.57 -8.79 -2.85
CA TYR A 532 -4.53 -7.80 -2.60
C TYR A 532 -5.15 -6.46 -2.16
N ALA A 533 -5.99 -6.51 -1.12
CA ALA A 533 -6.73 -5.38 -0.57
C ALA A 533 -6.95 -5.52 0.93
N GLY A 534 -7.10 -4.40 1.63
CA GLY A 534 -7.54 -4.40 3.03
C GLY A 534 -9.03 -4.65 3.17
N SER A 535 -9.45 -5.25 4.28
CA SER A 535 -10.86 -5.46 4.61
C SER A 535 -11.32 -4.56 5.74
N THR A 536 -12.63 -4.26 5.78
CA THR A 536 -13.29 -3.55 6.88
C THR A 536 -14.62 -4.21 7.17
N THR A 537 -14.93 -4.44 8.44
CA THR A 537 -16.15 -5.12 8.88
C THR A 537 -17.03 -4.22 9.74
N THR A 538 -18.34 -4.54 9.84
CA THR A 538 -19.33 -3.69 10.53
C THR A 538 -20.19 -4.48 11.50
N LYS A 539 -20.83 -3.75 12.42
CA LYS A 539 -21.89 -4.29 13.30
C LYS A 539 -23.10 -4.79 12.50
N GLY A 540 -23.34 -4.24 11.29
CA GLY A 540 -24.37 -4.71 10.35
C GLY A 540 -24.09 -6.11 9.75
N ASN A 541 -23.12 -6.85 10.29
CA ASN A 541 -22.68 -8.17 9.85
C ASN A 541 -22.15 -8.19 8.40
N LEU A 542 -21.53 -7.11 7.97
CA LEU A 542 -20.90 -7.01 6.67
C LEU A 542 -19.37 -7.07 6.82
N VAL A 543 -18.69 -7.60 5.79
CA VAL A 543 -17.28 -7.38 5.55
C VAL A 543 -17.09 -6.91 4.12
N PHE A 544 -16.47 -5.74 3.99
CA PHE A 544 -16.12 -5.13 2.71
C PHE A 544 -14.70 -5.48 2.33
N ILE A 545 -14.48 -5.77 1.06
CA ILE A 545 -13.16 -6.11 0.49
C ILE A 545 -13.10 -5.69 -0.97
N GLY A 546 -11.97 -5.11 -1.35
CA GLY A 546 -11.67 -4.79 -2.73
C GLY A 546 -11.08 -5.97 -3.49
N ARG A 547 -11.16 -5.94 -4.83
CA ARG A 547 -10.57 -6.91 -5.73
C ARG A 547 -9.72 -6.24 -6.80
N SER A 548 -8.69 -6.94 -7.25
CA SER A 548 -7.77 -6.44 -8.27
C SER A 548 -8.44 -6.16 -9.63
N ASP A 549 -9.62 -6.74 -9.89
CA ASP A 549 -10.42 -6.47 -11.08
C ASP A 549 -11.30 -5.20 -11.00
N GLY A 550 -11.15 -4.43 -9.92
CA GLY A 550 -11.83 -3.17 -9.70
C GLY A 550 -13.16 -3.26 -8.96
N ARG A 551 -13.55 -4.43 -8.48
CA ARG A 551 -14.81 -4.58 -7.73
C ARG A 551 -14.57 -4.36 -6.23
N LEU A 552 -15.35 -3.47 -5.61
CA LEU A 552 -15.55 -3.45 -4.17
C LEU A 552 -16.74 -4.36 -3.87
N GLN A 553 -16.61 -5.28 -2.92
CA GLN A 553 -17.61 -6.28 -2.59
C GLN A 553 -17.95 -6.26 -1.10
N ALA A 554 -19.20 -6.59 -0.77
CA ALA A 554 -19.66 -6.83 0.59
C ALA A 554 -20.16 -8.25 0.74
N TYR A 555 -19.67 -8.93 1.76
CA TYR A 555 -20.06 -10.29 2.12
C TYR A 555 -20.77 -10.30 3.49
N ASP A 556 -21.67 -11.26 3.70
CA ASP A 556 -22.14 -11.59 5.06
C ASP A 556 -20.93 -12.11 5.87
N ALA A 557 -20.57 -11.36 6.89
CA ALA A 557 -19.41 -11.64 7.73
C ALA A 557 -19.45 -13.04 8.39
N ARG A 558 -20.66 -13.57 8.63
CA ARG A 558 -20.90 -14.83 9.35
C ARG A 558 -20.65 -16.08 8.49
N ASN A 559 -20.93 -16.01 7.18
CA ASN A 559 -20.94 -17.18 6.30
C ASN A 559 -20.29 -16.97 4.92
N GLY A 560 -19.84 -15.75 4.62
CA GLY A 560 -19.19 -15.40 3.37
C GLY A 560 -20.13 -15.34 2.15
N THR A 561 -21.42 -15.21 2.32
CA THR A 561 -22.34 -14.99 1.18
C THR A 561 -22.10 -13.63 0.57
N LEU A 562 -21.85 -13.56 -0.75
CA LEU A 562 -21.73 -12.30 -1.47
C LEU A 562 -23.08 -11.61 -1.54
N LEU A 563 -23.18 -10.41 -0.99
CA LEU A 563 -24.44 -9.65 -0.91
C LEU A 563 -24.48 -8.47 -1.88
N TRP A 564 -23.30 -7.90 -2.21
CA TRP A 564 -23.21 -6.73 -3.05
C TRP A 564 -21.86 -6.65 -3.74
N SER A 565 -21.84 -6.00 -4.92
CA SER A 565 -20.64 -5.80 -5.72
C SER A 565 -20.76 -4.50 -6.51
N TRP A 566 -19.70 -3.68 -6.50
CA TRP A 566 -19.62 -2.37 -7.16
C TRP A 566 -18.36 -2.25 -7.97
N GLN A 567 -18.48 -1.91 -9.26
CA GLN A 567 -17.32 -1.64 -10.10
C GLN A 567 -16.85 -0.21 -9.89
N THR A 568 -15.58 -0.05 -9.45
CA THR A 568 -14.98 1.24 -9.12
C THR A 568 -14.28 1.91 -10.29
N GLY A 569 -14.00 1.18 -11.39
CA GLY A 569 -13.32 1.69 -12.58
C GLY A 569 -11.80 1.55 -12.57
N ALA A 570 -11.20 1.15 -11.45
CA ALA A 570 -9.77 0.86 -11.29
C ALA A 570 -9.60 -0.28 -10.28
N GLY A 571 -8.41 -0.83 -10.15
CA GLY A 571 -8.11 -1.86 -9.16
C GLY A 571 -8.49 -1.41 -7.76
N ALA A 572 -9.30 -2.20 -7.07
CA ALA A 572 -9.82 -1.91 -5.76
C ALA A 572 -8.90 -2.57 -4.71
N ASN A 573 -7.73 -1.97 -4.47
CA ASN A 573 -6.69 -2.55 -3.62
C ASN A 573 -6.58 -1.90 -2.24
N ASP A 574 -7.32 -0.83 -1.98
CA ASP A 574 -7.31 -0.09 -0.73
C ASP A 574 -8.16 -0.76 0.38
N ALA A 575 -8.20 -0.18 1.58
CA ALA A 575 -9.12 -0.58 2.64
C ALA A 575 -10.27 0.43 2.74
N PRO A 576 -11.55 -0.03 2.77
CA PRO A 576 -12.69 0.87 2.93
C PRO A 576 -12.71 1.53 4.31
N THR A 577 -13.18 2.78 4.36
CA THR A 577 -13.47 3.49 5.60
C THR A 577 -14.97 3.69 5.73
N ILE A 578 -15.53 3.43 6.91
CA ILE A 578 -16.98 3.48 7.17
C ILE A 578 -17.24 4.48 8.28
N PHE A 579 -18.09 5.47 7.98
CA PHE A 579 -18.38 6.56 8.91
C PHE A 579 -19.81 7.05 8.76
N GLU A 580 -20.30 7.76 9.78
CA GLU A 580 -21.59 8.43 9.76
C GLU A 580 -21.42 9.94 9.48
N ARG A 581 -22.28 10.49 8.64
CA ARG A 581 -22.37 11.92 8.40
C ARG A 581 -23.81 12.35 8.29
N ASN A 582 -24.22 13.35 9.09
CA ASN A 582 -25.60 13.86 9.11
C ASN A 582 -26.64 12.75 9.35
N GLY A 583 -26.36 11.81 10.24
CA GLY A 583 -27.23 10.69 10.60
C GLY A 583 -27.31 9.59 9.54
N LYS A 584 -26.41 9.55 8.55
CA LYS A 584 -26.35 8.52 7.51
C LYS A 584 -24.98 7.84 7.48
N GLU A 585 -24.99 6.53 7.32
CA GLU A 585 -23.78 5.73 7.19
C GLU A 585 -23.29 5.72 5.74
N TYR A 586 -21.99 5.89 5.56
CA TYR A 586 -21.30 5.92 4.27
C TYR A 586 -20.06 5.02 4.27
N VAL A 587 -19.70 4.57 3.06
CA VAL A 587 -18.45 3.88 2.78
C VAL A 587 -17.63 4.75 1.83
N VAL A 588 -16.45 5.21 2.27
CA VAL A 588 -15.48 5.86 1.39
C VAL A 588 -14.40 4.87 0.98
N PHE A 589 -14.02 4.91 -0.30
CA PHE A 589 -13.07 3.96 -0.88
C PHE A 589 -12.24 4.62 -1.98
N TYR A 590 -10.91 4.44 -1.92
CA TYR A 590 -10.00 4.88 -2.97
C TYR A 590 -9.62 3.71 -3.87
N ALA A 591 -9.92 3.80 -5.16
CA ALA A 591 -9.57 2.81 -6.18
C ALA A 591 -8.50 3.38 -7.10
N GLY A 592 -7.27 2.96 -6.93
CA GLY A 592 -6.12 3.44 -7.70
C GLY A 592 -5.27 2.33 -8.31
N GLY A 593 -5.58 1.07 -8.02
CA GLY A 593 -4.81 -0.08 -8.48
C GLY A 593 -3.54 -0.31 -7.68
N SER A 594 -2.80 -1.34 -8.02
CA SER A 594 -1.55 -1.72 -7.38
C SER A 594 -0.54 -2.23 -8.40
N ALA A 595 0.68 -1.67 -8.34
CA ALA A 595 1.79 -2.09 -9.17
C ALA A 595 2.12 -3.58 -8.95
N LEU A 596 2.17 -4.01 -7.69
CA LEU A 596 2.56 -5.37 -7.33
C LEU A 596 1.47 -6.41 -7.65
N ALA A 597 0.19 -6.05 -7.54
CA ALA A 597 -0.93 -6.90 -7.95
C ALA A 597 -1.21 -6.86 -9.45
N ALA A 598 -0.49 -6.03 -10.22
CA ALA A 598 -0.73 -5.79 -11.64
C ALA A 598 -2.21 -5.47 -11.93
N SER A 599 -2.86 -4.76 -11.03
CA SER A 599 -4.26 -4.37 -11.18
C SER A 599 -4.38 -3.04 -11.95
N PRO A 600 -5.51 -2.78 -12.64
CA PRO A 600 -5.71 -1.56 -13.41
C PRO A 600 -5.56 -0.31 -12.54
N HIS A 601 -4.75 0.65 -12.99
CA HIS A 601 -4.54 1.91 -12.29
C HIS A 601 -5.68 2.89 -12.50
N GLY A 602 -5.86 3.80 -11.54
CA GLY A 602 -6.87 4.87 -11.57
C GLY A 602 -6.68 5.85 -10.41
N ASP A 603 -7.65 6.73 -10.24
CA ASP A 603 -7.60 7.82 -9.27
C ASP A 603 -8.97 8.10 -8.62
N HIS A 604 -9.81 7.07 -8.54
CA HIS A 604 -11.22 7.19 -8.17
C HIS A 604 -11.41 7.13 -6.65
N LEU A 605 -11.76 8.26 -6.03
CA LEU A 605 -12.24 8.30 -4.65
C LEU A 605 -13.78 8.28 -4.67
N TRP A 606 -14.37 7.20 -4.17
CA TRP A 606 -15.81 6.98 -4.11
C TRP A 606 -16.35 7.24 -2.72
N LEU A 607 -17.52 7.90 -2.63
CA LEU A 607 -18.42 7.83 -1.48
C LEU A 607 -19.65 7.04 -1.88
N LEU A 608 -19.97 6.01 -1.09
CA LEU A 608 -21.11 5.12 -1.30
C LEU A 608 -22.08 5.24 -0.14
N GLY A 609 -23.38 5.26 -0.41
CA GLY A 609 -24.44 5.39 0.58
C GLY A 609 -25.75 4.78 0.10
N LEU A 610 -26.68 4.52 1.02
CA LEU A 610 -28.03 4.01 0.68
C LEU A 610 -28.85 5.03 -0.11
N ASP A 611 -28.53 6.31 0.00
CA ASP A 611 -29.14 7.43 -0.74
C ASP A 611 -28.40 7.74 -2.06
N GLY A 612 -27.35 6.98 -2.39
CA GLY A 612 -26.60 7.14 -3.61
C GLY A 612 -27.44 6.91 -4.87
N THR A 613 -27.14 7.67 -5.92
CA THR A 613 -27.87 7.63 -7.21
C THR A 613 -26.98 7.30 -8.39
N MET A 614 -25.63 7.38 -8.23
CA MET A 614 -24.70 7.06 -9.29
C MET A 614 -24.75 5.58 -9.68
N LYS A 615 -24.33 5.31 -10.90
CA LYS A 615 -24.11 3.94 -11.40
C LYS A 615 -22.66 3.53 -11.16
N PRO A 616 -22.37 2.21 -11.10
CA PRO A 616 -20.99 1.73 -11.11
C PRO A 616 -20.22 2.26 -12.33
N ALA A 617 -18.91 2.41 -12.20
CA ALA A 617 -18.05 2.68 -13.33
C ALA A 617 -18.06 1.51 -14.31
N ALA A 618 -17.59 1.74 -15.54
CA ALA A 618 -17.30 0.65 -16.45
C ALA A 618 -16.16 -0.21 -15.86
N ALA A 619 -16.21 -1.52 -16.10
CA ALA A 619 -15.06 -2.35 -15.76
C ALA A 619 -13.83 -1.84 -16.52
N PRO A 620 -12.66 -1.75 -15.86
CA PRO A 620 -11.45 -1.40 -16.58
C PRO A 620 -11.29 -2.44 -17.71
N GLY A 621 -11.25 -1.97 -18.96
CA GLY A 621 -11.08 -2.86 -20.11
C GLY A 621 -9.75 -3.60 -19.94
N ALA A 622 -9.69 -4.84 -20.39
CA ALA A 622 -8.42 -5.51 -20.57
C ALA A 622 -7.62 -4.65 -21.59
N GLY A 623 -6.79 -3.74 -21.10
CA GLY A 623 -6.00 -2.83 -21.93
C GLY A 623 -6.24 -1.32 -21.74
N HIS A 624 -7.05 -0.86 -20.80
CA HIS A 624 -7.18 0.58 -20.53
C HIS A 624 -6.26 1.05 -19.40
N GLY A 625 -5.02 1.42 -19.75
CA GLY A 625 -4.37 2.54 -19.12
C GLY A 625 -5.14 3.81 -19.51
N VAL A 626 -5.68 4.51 -18.51
CA VAL A 626 -6.07 5.92 -18.46
C VAL A 626 -6.82 6.54 -19.64
N GLY A 627 -8.12 6.66 -19.51
CA GLY A 627 -8.90 7.64 -20.28
C GLY A 627 -9.07 8.92 -19.47
N HIS A 628 -8.50 10.03 -19.94
CA HIS A 628 -8.85 11.37 -19.45
C HIS A 628 -10.32 11.66 -19.75
N ALA A 629 -11.13 11.91 -18.72
CA ALA A 629 -12.46 12.48 -18.90
C ALA A 629 -12.31 13.98 -19.21
N GLY A 630 -12.57 14.35 -20.45
CA GLY A 630 -12.71 15.74 -20.83
C GLY A 630 -12.17 16.13 -22.19
N GLU A 631 -12.52 15.39 -23.24
CA GLU A 631 -12.62 15.99 -24.58
C GLU A 631 -13.50 15.13 -25.50
N ALA A 632 -14.42 15.80 -26.17
CA ALA A 632 -15.35 15.22 -27.11
C ALA A 632 -14.62 14.64 -28.33
N ASN A 633 -15.03 13.45 -28.72
CA ASN A 633 -14.60 12.68 -29.87
C ASN A 633 -14.69 13.50 -31.18
N PRO A 634 -13.61 13.75 -31.91
CA PRO A 634 -13.71 14.08 -33.33
C PRO A 634 -13.54 12.83 -34.18
N LYS A 635 -14.46 12.70 -35.11
CA LYS A 635 -14.60 11.64 -36.10
C LYS A 635 -13.32 11.38 -36.89
N SER A 636 -13.16 10.07 -37.18
CA SER A 636 -12.34 9.43 -38.19
C SER A 636 -11.77 10.30 -39.33
N GLY A 637 -10.49 10.07 -39.60
CA GLY A 637 -9.95 10.28 -40.94
C GLY A 637 -8.49 10.71 -40.97
N SER A 638 -7.73 9.86 -41.56
CA SER A 638 -6.48 10.08 -42.28
C SER A 638 -5.18 9.59 -41.62
N LYS A 639 -4.54 8.72 -42.36
CA LYS A 639 -3.14 8.29 -42.23
C LYS A 639 -2.24 9.52 -42.29
N GLN A 640 -1.35 9.65 -41.30
CA GLN A 640 -0.11 10.42 -41.49
C GLN A 640 1.05 9.68 -40.81
N ASN A 641 2.00 9.22 -41.65
CA ASN A 641 3.35 8.92 -41.22
C ASN A 641 4.02 10.25 -40.82
N GLY A 642 4.39 10.38 -39.56
CA GLY A 642 5.14 11.53 -39.06
C GLY A 642 5.99 11.13 -37.85
N ALA A 643 7.23 11.61 -37.82
CA ALA A 643 8.20 11.40 -36.75
C ALA A 643 7.62 11.79 -35.38
N GLY A 644 7.88 10.93 -34.37
CA GLY A 644 7.37 11.08 -33.01
C GLY A 644 7.76 12.39 -32.35
N ASN A 645 6.96 12.82 -31.37
CA ASN A 645 7.16 14.03 -30.60
C ASN A 645 7.99 13.70 -29.35
N ALA A 646 9.28 14.06 -29.33
CA ALA A 646 10.29 13.71 -28.34
C ALA A 646 9.89 13.94 -26.85
N SER A 647 8.96 14.83 -26.56
CA SER A 647 8.49 15.06 -25.18
C SER A 647 7.47 14.02 -24.73
N LYS A 648 6.57 13.56 -25.60
CA LYS A 648 5.57 12.51 -25.32
C LYS A 648 6.23 11.13 -25.25
N ASP A 649 7.22 10.88 -26.06
CA ASP A 649 7.97 9.63 -26.14
C ASP A 649 8.71 9.33 -24.84
N LYS A 650 9.30 10.35 -24.23
CA LYS A 650 9.94 10.29 -22.90
C LYS A 650 8.93 9.99 -21.78
N GLU A 651 7.75 10.56 -21.84
CA GLU A 651 6.68 10.30 -20.86
C GLU A 651 6.19 8.86 -20.92
N ILE A 652 6.04 8.30 -22.12
CA ILE A 652 5.63 6.90 -22.31
C ILE A 652 6.70 5.97 -21.72
N PHE A 653 7.99 6.25 -21.98
CA PHE A 653 9.10 5.49 -21.40
C PHE A 653 9.11 5.57 -19.88
N ALA A 654 9.03 6.78 -19.34
CA ALA A 654 9.03 7.02 -17.89
C ALA A 654 7.88 6.31 -17.18
N SER A 655 6.71 6.26 -17.83
CA SER A 655 5.49 5.68 -17.24
C SER A 655 5.43 4.15 -17.33
N ASN A 656 6.04 3.54 -18.37
CA ASN A 656 5.82 2.12 -18.68
C ASN A 656 7.10 1.27 -18.66
N CYS A 657 8.26 1.86 -18.97
CA CYS A 657 9.50 1.12 -19.19
C CYS A 657 10.53 1.36 -18.09
N ALA A 658 10.58 2.59 -17.56
CA ALA A 658 11.54 2.99 -16.55
C ALA A 658 11.45 2.22 -15.24
N VAL A 659 10.27 1.65 -14.94
CA VAL A 659 10.04 0.80 -13.76
C VAL A 659 10.99 -0.41 -13.74
N CYS A 660 11.29 -0.99 -14.91
CA CYS A 660 12.21 -2.12 -15.04
C CYS A 660 13.62 -1.68 -15.50
N HIS A 661 13.67 -0.76 -16.48
CA HIS A 661 14.93 -0.37 -17.14
C HIS A 661 15.63 0.84 -16.52
N GLY A 662 15.06 1.44 -15.43
CA GLY A 662 15.54 2.69 -14.85
C GLY A 662 15.17 3.93 -15.68
N ALA A 663 15.10 5.10 -15.05
CA ALA A 663 14.65 6.34 -15.69
C ALA A 663 15.50 6.80 -16.89
N LEU A 664 16.75 6.34 -16.94
CA LEU A 664 17.71 6.60 -18.03
C LEU A 664 17.95 5.38 -18.92
N GLY A 665 17.16 4.31 -18.76
CA GLY A 665 17.36 3.07 -19.51
C GLY A 665 18.62 2.28 -19.14
N THR A 666 19.32 2.63 -18.07
CA THR A 666 20.59 2.02 -17.62
C THR A 666 20.41 0.76 -16.78
N GLY A 667 19.20 0.18 -16.77
CA GLY A 667 18.86 -0.99 -15.96
C GLY A 667 18.58 -0.62 -14.49
N GLY A 668 18.28 -1.62 -13.66
CA GLY A 668 18.22 -1.42 -12.21
C GLY A 668 17.12 -2.17 -11.46
N ASN A 669 15.94 -2.34 -12.03
CA ASN A 669 14.77 -2.93 -11.33
C ASN A 669 14.30 -4.24 -11.98
N GLY A 670 15.24 -5.12 -12.36
CA GLY A 670 14.94 -6.38 -13.05
C GLY A 670 14.94 -6.29 -14.57
N GLY A 671 14.99 -5.09 -15.17
CA GLY A 671 15.21 -4.87 -16.58
C GLY A 671 16.72 -4.65 -16.88
N PRO A 672 17.20 -5.11 -18.04
CA PRO A 672 18.59 -4.91 -18.43
C PRO A 672 18.89 -3.44 -18.77
N ASP A 673 20.17 -3.09 -18.71
CA ASP A 673 20.70 -1.81 -19.21
C ASP A 673 20.55 -1.75 -20.74
N LEU A 674 19.61 -0.96 -21.23
CA LEU A 674 19.32 -0.80 -22.65
C LEU A 674 20.48 -0.18 -23.42
N THR A 675 21.32 0.65 -22.78
CA THR A 675 22.47 1.31 -23.40
C THR A 675 23.57 0.30 -23.78
N SER A 676 23.62 -0.84 -23.10
CA SER A 676 24.56 -1.93 -23.30
C SER A 676 24.07 -3.01 -24.28
N ILE A 677 22.80 -2.97 -24.70
CA ILE A 677 22.22 -3.99 -25.59
C ILE A 677 22.32 -3.57 -27.06
N PRO A 678 23.08 -4.27 -27.92
CA PRO A 678 23.19 -3.90 -29.33
C PRO A 678 21.88 -3.89 -30.09
N SER A 679 20.96 -4.81 -29.77
CA SER A 679 19.64 -4.91 -30.41
C SER A 679 18.68 -3.78 -30.00
N ALA A 680 18.90 -3.12 -28.87
CA ALA A 680 18.11 -1.96 -28.45
C ALA A 680 18.39 -0.69 -29.30
N LYS A 681 19.40 -0.73 -30.15
CA LYS A 681 19.69 0.32 -31.14
C LYS A 681 18.94 0.15 -32.46
N ASN A 682 18.16 -0.93 -32.63
CA ASN A 682 17.39 -1.21 -33.84
C ASN A 682 15.91 -0.97 -33.58
N LEU A 683 15.31 0.00 -34.27
CA LEU A 683 13.93 0.41 -34.06
C LEU A 683 12.93 -0.74 -34.22
N GLN A 684 13.06 -1.55 -35.27
CA GLN A 684 12.15 -2.67 -35.52
C GLN A 684 12.23 -3.74 -34.42
N VAL A 685 13.44 -4.01 -33.91
CA VAL A 685 13.64 -4.95 -32.82
C VAL A 685 13.01 -4.42 -31.54
N VAL A 686 13.18 -3.13 -31.24
CA VAL A 686 12.58 -2.51 -30.05
C VAL A 686 11.06 -2.47 -30.19
N VAL A 687 10.52 -2.09 -31.34
CA VAL A 687 9.05 -2.15 -31.60
C VAL A 687 8.55 -3.59 -31.39
N GLY A 688 9.21 -4.58 -31.95
CA GLY A 688 8.84 -5.99 -31.77
C GLY A 688 8.88 -6.44 -30.31
N GLN A 689 9.91 -6.04 -29.57
CA GLN A 689 10.09 -6.37 -28.15
C GLN A 689 9.03 -5.70 -27.28
N VAL A 690 8.73 -4.41 -27.51
CA VAL A 690 7.68 -3.69 -26.79
C VAL A 690 6.30 -4.27 -27.13
N THR A 691 6.05 -4.61 -28.39
CA THR A 691 4.78 -5.19 -28.83
C THR A 691 4.50 -6.54 -28.19
N ASN A 692 5.46 -7.46 -28.26
CA ASN A 692 5.25 -8.89 -28.00
C ASN A 692 5.80 -9.34 -26.64
N GLY A 693 6.61 -8.52 -25.98
CA GLY A 693 7.31 -8.91 -24.77
C GLY A 693 8.39 -9.97 -25.02
N GLY A 694 8.88 -10.61 -23.99
CA GLY A 694 9.88 -11.68 -24.05
C GLY A 694 11.09 -11.39 -23.18
N GLY A 695 11.81 -12.45 -22.74
CA GLY A 695 12.97 -12.29 -21.87
C GLY A 695 12.67 -11.70 -20.49
N GLY A 696 11.44 -11.86 -20.00
CA GLY A 696 10.99 -11.25 -18.74
C GLY A 696 10.23 -9.92 -18.91
N MET A 697 10.28 -9.32 -20.11
CA MET A 697 9.51 -8.11 -20.41
C MET A 697 8.06 -8.47 -20.79
N PRO A 698 7.04 -7.84 -20.20
CA PRO A 698 5.63 -8.07 -20.60
C PRO A 698 5.35 -7.52 -21.99
N PRO A 699 4.36 -8.06 -22.72
CA PRO A 699 3.88 -7.49 -23.97
C PRO A 699 3.08 -6.23 -23.69
N PHE A 700 3.30 -5.17 -24.48
CA PHE A 700 2.55 -3.92 -24.38
C PHE A 700 1.48 -3.76 -25.48
N LYS A 701 1.38 -4.71 -26.40
CA LYS A 701 0.28 -4.77 -27.37
C LYS A 701 -1.06 -4.90 -26.63
N GLY A 702 -1.95 -3.91 -26.80
CA GLY A 702 -3.20 -3.82 -26.06
C GLY A 702 -3.13 -2.92 -24.81
N THR A 703 -1.93 -2.59 -24.33
CA THR A 703 -1.70 -1.60 -23.25
C THR A 703 -1.31 -0.25 -23.83
N LEU A 704 -0.47 -0.26 -24.88
CA LEU A 704 -0.09 0.92 -25.65
C LEU A 704 -0.67 0.80 -27.06
N SER A 705 -1.09 1.92 -27.64
CA SER A 705 -1.46 1.97 -29.07
C SER A 705 -0.23 1.72 -29.95
N ASP A 706 -0.44 1.32 -31.20
CA ASP A 706 0.66 1.12 -32.16
C ASP A 706 1.51 2.39 -32.33
N GLN A 707 0.90 3.57 -32.24
CA GLN A 707 1.62 4.84 -32.26
C GLN A 707 2.48 5.01 -31.00
N GLN A 708 1.96 4.73 -29.80
CA GLN A 708 2.70 4.82 -28.55
C GLN A 708 3.85 3.81 -28.48
N ILE A 709 3.65 2.61 -29.02
CA ILE A 709 4.71 1.60 -29.16
C ILE A 709 5.82 2.13 -30.07
N SER A 710 5.44 2.73 -31.20
CA SER A 710 6.39 3.34 -32.13
C SER A 710 7.16 4.51 -31.49
N ASP A 711 6.45 5.38 -30.74
CA ASP A 711 7.00 6.55 -30.08
C ASP A 711 8.01 6.14 -29.01
N VAL A 712 7.64 5.24 -28.09
CA VAL A 712 8.55 4.78 -27.04
C VAL A 712 9.76 4.01 -27.60
N ALA A 713 9.56 3.23 -28.66
CA ALA A 713 10.66 2.54 -29.34
C ALA A 713 11.63 3.54 -29.98
N THR A 714 11.11 4.60 -30.59
CA THR A 714 11.91 5.71 -31.15
C THR A 714 12.73 6.37 -30.06
N TYR A 715 12.11 6.69 -28.90
CA TYR A 715 12.82 7.27 -27.75
C TYR A 715 13.93 6.36 -27.22
N VAL A 716 13.68 5.05 -27.10
CA VAL A 716 14.73 4.09 -26.67
C VAL A 716 15.88 4.11 -27.64
N VAL A 717 15.63 4.10 -28.95
CA VAL A 717 16.69 4.05 -29.96
C VAL A 717 17.44 5.35 -30.06
N SER A 718 16.76 6.51 -30.14
CA SER A 718 17.40 7.82 -30.36
C SER A 718 18.03 8.39 -29.10
N ASP A 719 17.27 8.41 -27.99
CA ASP A 719 17.62 9.19 -26.80
C ASP A 719 18.34 8.36 -25.74
N ILE A 720 17.99 7.06 -25.61
CA ILE A 720 18.61 6.19 -24.61
C ILE A 720 19.85 5.49 -25.18
N THR A 721 19.73 4.86 -26.36
CA THR A 721 20.82 4.05 -26.90
C THR A 721 21.66 4.79 -27.93
N HIS A 722 21.26 6.00 -28.33
CA HIS A 722 21.89 6.81 -29.38
C HIS A 722 22.10 6.03 -30.70
N GLY A 723 21.10 5.19 -31.03
CA GLY A 723 21.03 4.44 -32.28
C GLY A 723 20.45 5.25 -33.43
N SER A 724 20.38 4.66 -34.62
CA SER A 724 19.72 5.26 -35.79
C SER A 724 18.27 4.81 -35.87
N THR A 725 17.35 5.74 -36.04
CA THR A 725 15.91 5.49 -36.28
C THR A 725 15.57 5.32 -37.77
N LYS A 726 16.60 5.34 -38.68
CA LYS A 726 16.43 5.17 -40.13
C LYS A 726 16.33 3.72 -40.52
#